data_93d44478964e9ee2fc6ab7e0656dd4ec
#
_entry.id   93d44478964e9ee2fc6ab7e0656dd4ec
#
_cell.length_a   1.000
_cell.length_b   1.000
_cell.length_c   1.000
_cell.angle_alpha   90.00
_cell.angle_beta   90.00
_cell.angle_gamma   90.00
#
_symmetry.space_group_name_H-M   'P 1'
#
loop_
_entity.id
_entity.type
_entity.pdbx_description
1 polymer ?
#
loop_
_entity_poly.entity_id
_entity_poly.type
_entity_poly.pdbx_seq_one_letter_code
_entity_poly.pdbx_strand_id
1 'polypeptide(L)'
;MAQSDVDVVVVGAGFAGMYLLHELRKTGFSYRVLEAGDDVGGTWYWNRYPGARCDIATTDYKYTWDPELHEQWQWSEKHAAQPEILRYAQFVAKKHDLYSGIEFKTRVDGAQWNEATKRWNIHTSTGETITCQHYVMATGCLSVPKEPDINGTEKFTGNVYVTGRWPHEGVDFTGKRVAVIGTGSSGIQSIPHIAEQAKELVVFQRTPNFSMPAFNGPPPQDRVERLKADRATYEHEARYSGTGVPLEDSTVSALSVTQEEAFAMLEKAWQKGELLSLGNTFMDSAINRKANDVVAEFMRMKVRSVVKDPEVAELLSPYKHGYGTKRPCMDTGYFETFNKPHVRLVDLNTSPIRSITETGIDFGKESMEFDAIVYATGFDAMTGAIVSANITGKNGVTLKSKWEHGPLTYLGLTSVGFPNLYMITGPGSPSVLSNMMVSIEQHVDWIRDTLVHMRENGFDTIEPTPLAEEGWRVHCTDCADITIFQEANSWYMGANVPGKPRVMFPYIGGVGRYRMACEEVVNKGFLGFELAGSTKKQCNDGLVRQVQPDVDMVLDFISTLNLPAMETMSPTEARAFSEASSAMRPSGPEVGEITDGVLQGADGELQYRLYRPATPGPHPIAVYFHGGGWVFGSHTSDDPLCRDLCAQSNTLIISVNYRHAPEAPFPAAAEDGFAALKWVHANAAALGGLAEKIAVAGWSAGGNVAAVTAQMSRDTGGPQISGQLLLCPVT
;
A
#
# COMPACT_ATOMS: atom_id res chain seq x y z
N MET A 1 -5.65 37.40 -26.29
CA MET A 1 -4.44 36.55 -26.14
C MET A 1 -4.49 35.98 -24.76
N ALA A 2 -4.23 34.68 -24.58
CA ALA A 2 -4.13 34.09 -23.26
C ALA A 2 -2.96 34.72 -22.50
N GLN A 3 -3.09 34.88 -21.18
CA GLN A 3 -2.07 35.49 -20.35
C GLN A 3 -0.84 34.56 -20.29
N SER A 4 0.32 35.06 -20.66
CA SER A 4 1.57 34.29 -20.68
C SER A 4 2.26 34.17 -19.31
N ASP A 5 1.78 34.90 -18.29
CA ASP A 5 2.26 34.85 -16.91
C ASP A 5 1.04 34.66 -15.99
N VAL A 6 0.99 33.53 -15.28
CA VAL A 6 -0.09 33.12 -14.40
C VAL A 6 0.44 32.59 -13.07
N ASP A 7 -0.43 32.46 -12.08
CA ASP A 7 -0.03 31.87 -10.80
C ASP A 7 0.14 30.35 -10.90
N VAL A 8 -0.76 29.67 -11.61
CA VAL A 8 -0.80 28.20 -11.65
C VAL A 8 -0.95 27.68 -13.07
N VAL A 9 -0.08 26.73 -13.46
CA VAL A 9 -0.28 25.90 -14.66
C VAL A 9 -0.60 24.48 -14.23
N VAL A 10 -1.70 23.91 -14.74
CA VAL A 10 -2.15 22.54 -14.53
C VAL A 10 -2.05 21.77 -15.85
N VAL A 11 -1.44 20.57 -15.82
CA VAL A 11 -1.30 19.73 -17.02
C VAL A 11 -2.19 18.50 -16.89
N GLY A 12 -3.16 18.43 -17.80
CA GLY A 12 -4.15 17.36 -17.89
C GLY A 12 -5.55 17.79 -17.47
N ALA A 13 -6.57 17.40 -18.24
CA ALA A 13 -7.98 17.62 -17.96
C ALA A 13 -8.75 16.30 -17.72
N GLY A 14 -8.10 15.33 -17.08
CA GLY A 14 -8.73 14.18 -16.48
C GLY A 14 -9.47 14.56 -15.18
N PHE A 15 -9.94 13.58 -14.41
CA PHE A 15 -10.62 13.83 -13.13
C PHE A 15 -9.81 14.73 -12.19
N ALA A 16 -8.49 14.56 -12.13
CA ALA A 16 -7.62 15.37 -11.29
C ALA A 16 -7.60 16.84 -11.70
N GLY A 17 -7.34 17.13 -12.99
CA GLY A 17 -7.26 18.50 -13.48
C GLY A 17 -8.62 19.22 -13.49
N MET A 18 -9.71 18.51 -13.78
CA MET A 18 -11.06 19.08 -13.70
C MET A 18 -11.42 19.51 -12.27
N TYR A 19 -11.10 18.67 -11.27
CA TYR A 19 -11.39 19.04 -9.89
C TYR A 19 -10.49 20.18 -9.40
N LEU A 20 -9.21 20.16 -9.74
CA LEU A 20 -8.31 21.26 -9.40
C LEU A 20 -8.74 22.58 -10.07
N LEU A 21 -9.15 22.55 -11.34
CA LEU A 21 -9.71 23.74 -12.01
C LEU A 21 -10.93 24.29 -11.27
N HIS A 22 -11.86 23.42 -10.84
CA HIS A 22 -13.03 23.81 -10.06
C HIS A 22 -12.62 24.51 -8.77
N GLU A 23 -11.64 23.96 -8.06
CA GLU A 23 -11.15 24.54 -6.81
C GLU A 23 -10.37 25.85 -7.01
N LEU A 24 -9.51 25.93 -8.03
CA LEU A 24 -8.75 27.17 -8.33
C LEU A 24 -9.65 28.35 -8.61
N ARG A 25 -10.80 28.15 -9.27
CA ARG A 25 -11.79 29.22 -9.50
C ARG A 25 -12.32 29.88 -8.23
N LYS A 26 -12.33 29.17 -7.12
CA LYS A 26 -12.77 29.68 -5.82
C LYS A 26 -11.71 30.49 -5.11
N THR A 27 -10.44 30.36 -5.51
CA THR A 27 -9.29 30.94 -4.78
C THR A 27 -8.83 32.30 -5.31
N GLY A 28 -9.23 32.67 -6.51
CA GLY A 28 -8.80 33.92 -7.17
C GLY A 28 -7.37 33.88 -7.72
N PHE A 29 -6.73 32.69 -7.83
CA PHE A 29 -5.50 32.52 -8.59
C PHE A 29 -5.75 32.65 -10.09
N SER A 30 -4.82 33.28 -10.81
CA SER A 30 -4.76 33.18 -12.28
C SER A 30 -4.21 31.80 -12.65
N TYR A 31 -4.82 31.14 -13.63
CA TYR A 31 -4.46 29.77 -13.99
C TYR A 31 -4.55 29.51 -15.50
N ARG A 32 -3.86 28.46 -15.94
CA ARG A 32 -4.06 27.82 -17.25
C ARG A 32 -4.10 26.30 -17.05
N VAL A 33 -5.08 25.62 -17.65
CA VAL A 33 -5.21 24.16 -17.63
C VAL A 33 -5.02 23.66 -19.06
N LEU A 34 -3.97 22.86 -19.29
CA LEU A 34 -3.53 22.43 -20.61
C LEU A 34 -3.85 20.94 -20.79
N GLU A 35 -4.57 20.59 -21.86
CA GLU A 35 -4.92 19.21 -22.21
C GLU A 35 -4.42 18.88 -23.62
N ALA A 36 -3.74 17.74 -23.74
CA ALA A 36 -3.21 17.26 -25.02
C ALA A 36 -4.31 16.75 -25.97
N GLY A 37 -5.42 16.25 -25.42
CA GLY A 37 -6.60 15.80 -26.14
C GLY A 37 -7.49 16.95 -26.60
N ASP A 38 -8.58 16.61 -27.27
CA ASP A 38 -9.59 17.59 -27.70
C ASP A 38 -10.87 17.56 -26.84
N ASP A 39 -10.85 16.74 -25.74
CA ASP A 39 -11.94 16.67 -24.77
C ASP A 39 -11.39 16.30 -23.38
N VAL A 40 -12.24 16.42 -22.38
CA VAL A 40 -11.98 16.02 -20.99
C VAL A 40 -12.06 14.51 -20.80
N GLY A 41 -11.61 14.02 -19.62
CA GLY A 41 -11.82 12.63 -19.21
C GLY A 41 -10.53 11.84 -18.99
N GLY A 42 -9.38 12.34 -19.43
CA GLY A 42 -8.06 11.74 -19.18
C GLY A 42 -7.99 10.25 -19.55
N THR A 43 -7.82 9.37 -18.59
CA THR A 43 -7.77 7.91 -18.81
C THR A 43 -8.95 7.41 -19.66
N TRP A 44 -10.15 7.91 -19.43
CA TRP A 44 -11.36 7.49 -20.13
C TRP A 44 -11.58 8.17 -21.49
N TYR A 45 -10.87 9.24 -21.74
CA TYR A 45 -10.75 9.84 -23.08
C TYR A 45 -9.78 9.04 -23.96
N TRP A 46 -8.63 8.60 -23.42
CA TRP A 46 -7.56 7.93 -24.18
C TRP A 46 -7.78 6.42 -24.33
N ASN A 47 -8.28 5.71 -23.30
CA ASN A 47 -8.42 4.26 -23.26
C ASN A 47 -9.81 3.81 -23.75
N ARG A 48 -9.99 3.79 -25.06
CA ARG A 48 -11.26 3.48 -25.75
C ARG A 48 -11.33 2.08 -26.34
N TYR A 49 -10.37 1.21 -26.05
CA TYR A 49 -10.37 -0.16 -26.56
C TYR A 49 -11.66 -0.89 -26.14
N PRO A 50 -12.14 -1.85 -26.96
CA PRO A 50 -13.39 -2.54 -26.68
C PRO A 50 -13.34 -3.25 -25.34
N GLY A 51 -14.40 -3.13 -24.57
CA GLY A 51 -14.48 -3.73 -23.22
C GLY A 51 -13.78 -2.96 -22.11
N ALA A 52 -13.15 -1.80 -22.39
CA ALA A 52 -12.53 -0.95 -21.37
C ALA A 52 -13.54 -0.61 -20.25
N ARG A 53 -13.19 -0.89 -18.99
CA ARG A 53 -14.10 -0.87 -17.85
C ARG A 53 -13.36 -0.57 -16.56
N CYS A 54 -14.02 0.13 -15.64
CA CYS A 54 -13.51 0.33 -14.29
C CYS A 54 -13.65 -0.95 -13.45
N ASP A 55 -12.66 -1.22 -12.62
CA ASP A 55 -12.65 -2.35 -11.68
C ASP A 55 -13.06 -1.97 -10.24
N ILE A 56 -13.40 -0.69 -10.01
CA ILE A 56 -14.05 -0.19 -8.80
C ILE A 56 -15.54 0.00 -9.11
N ALA A 57 -16.40 -0.35 -8.16
CA ALA A 57 -17.84 -0.18 -8.29
C ALA A 57 -18.20 1.30 -8.46
N THR A 58 -19.20 1.60 -9.30
CA THR A 58 -19.64 2.97 -9.62
C THR A 58 -20.21 3.73 -8.43
N THR A 59 -20.63 3.02 -7.38
CA THR A 59 -21.00 3.64 -6.10
C THR A 59 -19.83 4.40 -5.47
N ASP A 60 -18.59 3.97 -5.76
CA ASP A 60 -17.37 4.49 -5.16
C ASP A 60 -16.49 5.25 -6.19
N TYR A 61 -16.56 4.89 -7.49
CA TYR A 61 -15.77 5.52 -8.55
C TYR A 61 -16.46 6.76 -9.12
N LYS A 62 -16.57 7.81 -8.32
CA LYS A 62 -17.20 9.09 -8.67
C LYS A 62 -16.70 10.20 -7.76
N TYR A 63 -16.93 11.46 -8.15
CA TYR A 63 -16.66 12.60 -7.29
C TYR A 63 -17.58 12.64 -6.07
N THR A 64 -17.03 13.11 -4.93
CA THR A 64 -17.76 13.30 -3.67
C THR A 64 -17.94 14.77 -3.29
N TRP A 65 -17.19 15.68 -3.91
CA TRP A 65 -17.18 17.12 -3.57
C TRP A 65 -18.46 17.89 -3.92
N ASP A 66 -19.28 17.41 -4.86
CA ASP A 66 -20.59 17.99 -5.17
C ASP A 66 -21.71 16.97 -4.92
N PRO A 67 -22.53 17.19 -3.87
CA PRO A 67 -23.67 16.33 -3.54
C PRO A 67 -24.64 16.09 -4.69
N GLU A 68 -24.89 17.11 -5.50
CA GLU A 68 -25.86 17.04 -6.57
C GLU A 68 -25.43 16.08 -7.70
N LEU A 69 -24.13 15.83 -7.86
CA LEU A 69 -23.65 14.84 -8.83
C LEU A 69 -24.23 13.44 -8.58
N HIS A 70 -24.43 13.08 -7.30
CA HIS A 70 -25.01 11.80 -6.93
C HIS A 70 -26.50 11.68 -7.23
N GLU A 71 -27.22 12.79 -7.24
CA GLU A 71 -28.66 12.83 -7.53
C GLU A 71 -28.92 12.91 -9.04
N GLN A 72 -28.10 13.67 -9.75
CA GLN A 72 -28.28 13.97 -11.16
C GLN A 72 -27.67 12.92 -12.11
N TRP A 73 -26.73 12.10 -11.63
CA TRP A 73 -26.12 11.05 -12.43
C TRP A 73 -26.50 9.66 -11.93
N GLN A 74 -27.10 8.88 -12.82
CA GLN A 74 -27.48 7.48 -12.53
C GLN A 74 -26.58 6.55 -13.35
N TRP A 75 -25.81 5.72 -12.65
CA TRP A 75 -24.99 4.70 -13.28
C TRP A 75 -25.83 3.52 -13.77
N SER A 76 -25.55 3.05 -15.00
CA SER A 76 -26.28 1.92 -15.58
C SER A 76 -25.79 0.57 -15.07
N GLU A 77 -24.54 0.48 -14.66
CA GLU A 77 -23.87 -0.77 -14.29
C GLU A 77 -23.05 -0.62 -13.01
N LYS A 78 -22.85 -1.74 -12.29
CA LYS A 78 -21.98 -1.83 -11.13
C LYS A 78 -20.54 -1.43 -11.44
N HIS A 79 -20.01 -1.92 -12.55
CA HIS A 79 -18.69 -1.57 -13.08
C HIS A 79 -18.89 -0.91 -14.44
N ALA A 80 -18.90 0.39 -14.47
CA ALA A 80 -19.21 1.13 -15.69
C ALA A 80 -18.16 0.93 -16.79
N ALA A 81 -18.65 0.85 -18.02
CA ALA A 81 -17.81 0.84 -19.21
C ALA A 81 -17.26 2.25 -19.53
N GLN A 82 -16.15 2.29 -20.26
CA GLN A 82 -15.48 3.53 -20.67
C GLN A 82 -16.43 4.60 -21.25
N PRO A 83 -17.37 4.30 -22.16
CA PRO A 83 -18.22 5.34 -22.72
C PRO A 83 -19.11 6.03 -21.69
N GLU A 84 -19.56 5.31 -20.67
CA GLU A 84 -20.37 5.89 -19.60
C GLU A 84 -19.54 6.77 -18.68
N ILE A 85 -18.34 6.31 -18.30
CA ILE A 85 -17.43 7.10 -17.45
C ILE A 85 -16.98 8.38 -18.18
N LEU A 86 -16.73 8.31 -19.47
CA LEU A 86 -16.42 9.49 -20.27
C LEU A 86 -17.60 10.47 -20.30
N ARG A 87 -18.85 9.98 -20.51
CA ARG A 87 -20.05 10.83 -20.42
C ARG A 87 -20.21 11.45 -19.03
N TYR A 88 -19.88 10.74 -17.97
CA TYR A 88 -19.87 11.29 -16.61
C TYR A 88 -18.86 12.45 -16.47
N ALA A 89 -17.63 12.25 -16.94
CA ALA A 89 -16.63 13.33 -16.96
C ALA A 89 -17.10 14.57 -17.74
N GLN A 90 -17.66 14.36 -18.93
CA GLN A 90 -18.24 15.41 -19.76
C GLN A 90 -19.44 16.10 -19.09
N PHE A 91 -20.30 15.33 -18.41
CA PHE A 91 -21.42 15.86 -17.64
C PHE A 91 -20.94 16.79 -16.51
N VAL A 92 -19.95 16.36 -15.72
CA VAL A 92 -19.34 17.17 -14.66
C VAL A 92 -18.72 18.44 -15.25
N ALA A 93 -17.95 18.32 -16.33
CA ALA A 93 -17.32 19.46 -16.99
C ALA A 93 -18.34 20.49 -17.50
N LYS A 94 -19.47 20.05 -18.04
CA LYS A 94 -20.57 20.93 -18.50
C LYS A 94 -21.31 21.56 -17.32
N LYS A 95 -21.67 20.77 -16.31
CA LYS A 95 -22.39 21.25 -15.13
C LYS A 95 -21.66 22.40 -14.43
N HIS A 96 -20.33 22.29 -14.32
CA HIS A 96 -19.49 23.28 -13.64
C HIS A 96 -18.77 24.24 -14.60
N ASP A 97 -19.16 24.29 -15.88
CA ASP A 97 -18.55 25.15 -16.91
C ASP A 97 -17.03 25.00 -17.02
N LEU A 98 -16.47 23.81 -16.79
CA LEU A 98 -15.02 23.62 -16.75
C LEU A 98 -14.38 23.77 -18.14
N TYR A 99 -15.12 23.50 -19.21
CA TYR A 99 -14.65 23.67 -20.60
C TYR A 99 -14.08 25.06 -20.88
N SER A 100 -14.67 26.11 -20.33
CA SER A 100 -14.23 27.49 -20.52
C SER A 100 -12.86 27.80 -19.91
N GLY A 101 -12.34 26.93 -19.02
CA GLY A 101 -11.06 27.08 -18.36
C GLY A 101 -9.97 26.11 -18.84
N ILE A 102 -10.23 25.30 -19.89
CA ILE A 102 -9.30 24.28 -20.38
C ILE A 102 -8.86 24.63 -21.81
N GLU A 103 -7.56 24.54 -22.03
CA GLU A 103 -6.92 24.70 -23.34
C GLU A 103 -6.61 23.32 -23.92
N PHE A 104 -7.45 22.90 -24.88
CA PHE A 104 -7.31 21.61 -25.54
C PHE A 104 -6.25 21.62 -26.64
N LYS A 105 -5.80 20.42 -27.07
CA LYS A 105 -4.79 20.20 -28.13
C LYS A 105 -3.47 20.90 -27.82
N THR A 106 -3.19 21.09 -26.52
CA THR A 106 -2.01 21.77 -26.02
C THR A 106 -1.21 20.82 -25.12
N ARG A 107 -0.23 20.18 -25.68
CA ARG A 107 0.71 19.32 -24.94
C ARG A 107 1.81 20.16 -24.31
N VAL A 108 2.24 19.80 -23.11
CA VAL A 108 3.45 20.31 -22.50
C VAL A 108 4.63 19.43 -22.91
N ASP A 109 5.65 20.03 -23.55
CA ASP A 109 6.83 19.33 -24.05
C ASP A 109 8.05 19.54 -23.15
N GLY A 110 8.02 20.55 -22.28
CA GLY A 110 9.09 20.83 -21.33
C GLY A 110 8.70 21.82 -20.25
N ALA A 111 9.41 21.77 -19.13
CA ALA A 111 9.28 22.75 -18.04
C ALA A 111 10.64 23.03 -17.43
N GLN A 112 10.96 24.31 -17.21
CA GLN A 112 12.25 24.72 -16.64
C GLN A 112 12.05 25.70 -15.50
N TRP A 113 12.65 25.39 -14.35
CA TRP A 113 12.71 26.29 -13.22
C TRP A 113 13.66 27.46 -13.47
N ASN A 114 13.25 28.68 -13.19
CA ASN A 114 14.06 29.87 -13.26
C ASN A 114 14.39 30.36 -11.86
N GLU A 115 15.66 30.21 -11.46
CA GLU A 115 16.13 30.58 -10.11
C GLU A 115 16.03 32.09 -9.82
N ALA A 116 16.20 32.94 -10.85
CA ALA A 116 16.20 34.39 -10.66
C ALA A 116 14.77 34.92 -10.41
N THR A 117 13.78 34.37 -11.12
CA THR A 117 12.37 34.80 -11.00
C THR A 117 11.56 33.93 -10.04
N LYS A 118 12.12 32.77 -9.63
CA LYS A 118 11.42 31.74 -8.82
C LYS A 118 10.11 31.30 -9.47
N ARG A 119 10.12 31.09 -10.78
CA ARG A 119 8.98 30.70 -11.59
C ARG A 119 9.36 29.59 -12.56
N TRP A 120 8.37 28.84 -12.98
CA TRP A 120 8.48 27.85 -14.03
C TRP A 120 8.26 28.48 -15.42
N ASN A 121 9.07 28.10 -16.40
CA ASN A 121 8.83 28.32 -17.82
C ASN A 121 8.31 27.02 -18.43
N ILE A 122 7.07 26.99 -18.88
CA ILE A 122 6.39 25.84 -19.42
C ILE A 122 6.35 25.96 -20.94
N HIS A 123 6.93 25.00 -21.66
CA HIS A 123 6.98 24.96 -23.12
C HIS A 123 5.88 24.05 -23.67
N THR A 124 5.11 24.55 -24.61
CA THR A 124 3.98 23.82 -25.19
C THR A 124 4.26 23.41 -26.63
N SER A 125 3.54 22.39 -27.10
CA SER A 125 3.58 21.91 -28.50
C SER A 125 3.11 22.95 -29.53
N THR A 126 2.45 24.03 -29.07
CA THR A 126 2.07 25.17 -29.93
C THR A 126 3.19 26.18 -30.11
N GLY A 127 4.35 25.97 -29.46
CA GLY A 127 5.50 26.88 -29.47
C GLY A 127 5.40 28.03 -28.48
N GLU A 128 4.36 28.06 -27.63
CA GLU A 128 4.21 29.08 -26.60
C GLU A 128 5.05 28.71 -25.37
N THR A 129 5.56 29.73 -24.67
CA THR A 129 6.14 29.60 -23.33
C THR A 129 5.25 30.34 -22.32
N ILE A 130 4.79 29.61 -21.31
CA ILE A 130 3.95 30.11 -20.23
C ILE A 130 4.80 30.18 -18.97
N THR A 131 4.77 31.31 -18.26
CA THR A 131 5.44 31.49 -16.98
C THR A 131 4.46 31.29 -15.84
N CYS A 132 4.80 30.51 -14.80
CA CYS A 132 3.94 30.32 -13.65
C CYS A 132 4.73 30.19 -12.34
N GLN A 133 4.09 30.51 -11.22
CA GLN A 133 4.68 30.28 -9.90
C GLN A 133 4.55 28.80 -9.50
N HIS A 134 3.39 28.19 -9.75
CA HIS A 134 3.09 26.82 -9.37
C HIS A 134 2.81 25.96 -10.59
N TYR A 135 3.44 24.79 -10.62
CA TYR A 135 3.31 23.83 -11.71
C TYR A 135 2.71 22.51 -11.21
N VAL A 136 1.53 22.13 -11.69
CA VAL A 136 0.80 20.97 -11.20
C VAL A 136 0.64 19.91 -12.30
N MET A 137 1.17 18.72 -12.05
CA MET A 137 1.05 17.56 -12.93
C MET A 137 -0.20 16.74 -12.56
N ALA A 138 -1.27 16.93 -13.33
CA ALA A 138 -2.52 16.15 -13.25
C ALA A 138 -2.60 15.12 -14.38
N THR A 139 -1.45 14.57 -14.80
CA THR A 139 -1.26 13.76 -16.01
C THR A 139 -1.71 12.30 -15.87
N GLY A 140 -2.04 11.87 -14.64
CA GLY A 140 -2.37 10.49 -14.34
C GLY A 140 -1.14 9.55 -14.42
N CYS A 141 -1.35 8.30 -14.06
CA CYS A 141 -0.30 7.29 -13.94
C CYS A 141 -0.26 6.25 -15.09
N LEU A 142 -1.24 6.25 -16.00
CA LEU A 142 -1.38 5.30 -17.12
C LEU A 142 -1.66 6.06 -18.43
N SER A 143 -0.83 7.06 -18.76
CA SER A 143 -1.05 7.96 -19.89
C SER A 143 -0.05 7.79 -21.04
N VAL A 144 1.07 7.07 -20.82
CA VAL A 144 2.08 6.80 -21.85
C VAL A 144 2.06 5.32 -22.20
N PRO A 145 1.46 4.94 -23.34
CA PRO A 145 1.50 3.56 -23.83
C PRO A 145 2.92 3.11 -24.13
N LYS A 146 3.23 1.85 -23.84
CA LYS A 146 4.49 1.24 -24.24
C LYS A 146 4.50 0.96 -25.74
N GLU A 147 5.56 1.40 -26.41
CA GLU A 147 5.81 0.93 -27.76
C GLU A 147 6.19 -0.56 -27.76
N PRO A 148 5.71 -1.33 -28.72
CA PRO A 148 6.09 -2.73 -28.82
C PRO A 148 7.58 -2.86 -29.21
N ASP A 149 8.33 -3.58 -28.38
CA ASP A 149 9.75 -3.90 -28.63
C ASP A 149 9.81 -5.29 -29.31
N ILE A 150 9.38 -5.32 -30.59
CA ILE A 150 9.33 -6.54 -31.40
C ILE A 150 9.91 -6.21 -32.78
N ASN A 151 10.91 -7.00 -33.21
CA ASN A 151 11.55 -6.82 -34.51
C ASN A 151 10.56 -6.87 -35.66
N GLY A 152 10.62 -5.90 -36.57
CA GLY A 152 9.83 -5.88 -37.80
C GLY A 152 8.42 -5.29 -37.63
N THR A 153 8.09 -4.70 -36.48
CA THR A 153 6.78 -4.05 -36.25
C THR A 153 6.46 -3.02 -37.35
N GLU A 154 7.46 -2.32 -37.85
CA GLU A 154 7.35 -1.33 -38.92
C GLU A 154 7.08 -1.92 -40.32
N LYS A 155 7.25 -3.22 -40.49
CA LYS A 155 7.07 -3.91 -41.78
C LYS A 155 5.63 -4.31 -42.06
N PHE A 156 4.83 -4.45 -41.01
CA PHE A 156 3.47 -4.95 -41.13
C PHE A 156 2.60 -4.01 -41.95
N THR A 157 2.01 -4.56 -43.03
CA THR A 157 1.15 -3.78 -43.98
C THR A 157 -0.32 -3.79 -43.59
N GLY A 158 -0.74 -4.65 -42.70
CA GLY A 158 -2.09 -4.71 -42.15
C GLY A 158 -2.35 -3.60 -41.11
N ASN A 159 -3.49 -3.70 -40.43
CA ASN A 159 -3.87 -2.72 -39.43
C ASN A 159 -3.16 -2.97 -38.10
N VAL A 160 -2.61 -1.91 -37.49
CA VAL A 160 -1.96 -1.95 -36.17
C VAL A 160 -2.74 -1.10 -35.18
N TYR A 161 -3.07 -1.67 -34.03
CA TYR A 161 -3.77 -0.98 -32.95
C TYR A 161 -3.01 -1.13 -31.63
N VAL A 162 -2.98 -0.05 -30.85
CA VAL A 162 -2.43 -0.05 -29.49
C VAL A 162 -3.54 0.29 -28.51
N THR A 163 -3.75 -0.51 -27.49
CA THR A 163 -4.89 -0.31 -26.56
C THR A 163 -4.89 1.09 -25.91
N GLY A 164 -3.72 1.67 -25.61
CA GLY A 164 -3.59 3.02 -25.05
C GLY A 164 -3.71 4.17 -26.08
N ARG A 165 -3.90 3.88 -27.37
CA ARG A 165 -4.09 4.85 -28.47
C ARG A 165 -5.16 4.35 -29.44
N TRP A 166 -6.27 3.88 -28.90
CA TRP A 166 -7.34 3.30 -29.72
C TRP A 166 -8.02 4.36 -30.57
N PRO A 167 -8.35 4.05 -31.86
CA PRO A 167 -9.05 4.97 -32.75
C PRO A 167 -10.40 5.42 -32.17
N HIS A 168 -10.71 6.71 -32.31
CA HIS A 168 -11.92 7.31 -31.75
C HIS A 168 -13.20 6.87 -32.50
N GLU A 169 -13.07 6.55 -33.78
CA GLU A 169 -14.13 6.01 -34.64
C GLU A 169 -14.46 4.54 -34.35
N GLY A 170 -13.68 3.89 -33.49
CA GLY A 170 -13.79 2.46 -33.24
C GLY A 170 -13.10 1.59 -34.27
N VAL A 171 -13.13 0.28 -34.11
CA VAL A 171 -12.53 -0.69 -35.03
C VAL A 171 -13.50 -1.84 -35.23
N ASP A 172 -13.74 -2.21 -36.51
CA ASP A 172 -14.48 -3.41 -36.87
C ASP A 172 -13.55 -4.54 -37.27
N PHE A 173 -13.63 -5.65 -36.53
CA PHE A 173 -12.87 -6.87 -36.75
C PHE A 173 -13.66 -7.96 -37.49
N THR A 174 -14.85 -7.66 -37.99
CA THR A 174 -15.71 -8.65 -38.65
C THR A 174 -14.97 -9.33 -39.81
N GLY A 175 -14.89 -10.65 -39.74
CA GLY A 175 -14.28 -11.47 -40.79
C GLY A 175 -12.74 -11.43 -40.85
N LYS A 176 -12.05 -10.70 -39.94
CA LYS A 176 -10.58 -10.53 -39.93
C LYS A 176 -9.90 -11.64 -39.13
N ARG A 177 -8.66 -11.95 -39.53
CA ARG A 177 -7.69 -12.72 -38.71
C ARG A 177 -6.96 -11.71 -37.81
N VAL A 178 -7.08 -11.85 -36.51
CA VAL A 178 -6.57 -10.88 -35.56
C VAL A 178 -5.55 -11.52 -34.61
N ALA A 179 -4.42 -10.85 -34.43
CA ALA A 179 -3.46 -11.16 -33.39
C ALA A 179 -3.63 -10.17 -32.23
N VAL A 180 -3.71 -10.67 -30.98
CA VAL A 180 -3.62 -9.85 -29.76
C VAL A 180 -2.36 -10.21 -29.00
N ILE A 181 -1.47 -9.25 -28.77
CA ILE A 181 -0.21 -9.45 -28.07
C ILE A 181 -0.31 -8.84 -26.69
N GLY A 182 -0.38 -9.69 -25.64
CA GLY A 182 -0.48 -9.30 -24.25
C GLY A 182 -1.80 -9.67 -23.59
N THR A 183 -1.69 -10.14 -22.34
CA THR A 183 -2.79 -10.60 -21.48
C THR A 183 -2.75 -9.90 -20.11
N GLY A 184 -2.45 -8.60 -20.10
CA GLY A 184 -2.70 -7.69 -18.99
C GLY A 184 -4.14 -7.17 -19.02
N SER A 185 -4.47 -6.18 -18.17
CA SER A 185 -5.85 -5.68 -18.01
C SER A 185 -6.52 -5.31 -19.34
N SER A 186 -5.84 -4.55 -20.21
CA SER A 186 -6.44 -4.15 -21.48
C SER A 186 -6.60 -5.32 -22.47
N GLY A 187 -5.69 -6.31 -22.43
CA GLY A 187 -5.85 -7.54 -23.20
C GLY A 187 -7.03 -8.38 -22.70
N ILE A 188 -7.10 -8.64 -21.41
CA ILE A 188 -8.19 -9.40 -20.77
C ILE A 188 -9.56 -8.80 -21.09
N GLN A 189 -9.66 -7.47 -21.06
CA GLN A 189 -10.92 -6.77 -21.33
C GLN A 189 -11.28 -6.72 -22.83
N SER A 190 -10.30 -6.61 -23.73
CA SER A 190 -10.57 -6.48 -25.18
C SER A 190 -10.74 -7.81 -25.91
N ILE A 191 -10.05 -8.88 -25.48
CA ILE A 191 -10.06 -10.18 -26.15
C ILE A 191 -11.47 -10.75 -26.35
N PRO A 192 -12.41 -10.73 -25.35
CA PRO A 192 -13.76 -11.22 -25.55
C PRO A 192 -14.50 -10.51 -26.69
N HIS A 193 -14.40 -9.18 -26.73
CA HIS A 193 -15.09 -8.36 -27.73
C HIS A 193 -14.50 -8.50 -29.14
N ILE A 194 -13.17 -8.67 -29.24
CA ILE A 194 -12.50 -8.95 -30.51
C ILE A 194 -12.92 -10.34 -31.01
N ALA A 195 -12.99 -11.33 -30.13
CA ALA A 195 -13.38 -12.70 -30.45
C ALA A 195 -14.83 -12.84 -30.95
N GLU A 196 -15.71 -11.91 -30.58
CA GLU A 196 -17.10 -11.89 -31.08
C GLU A 196 -17.18 -11.52 -32.56
N GLN A 197 -16.23 -10.77 -33.09
CA GLN A 197 -16.22 -10.24 -34.44
C GLN A 197 -15.22 -10.98 -35.36
N ALA A 198 -14.08 -11.36 -34.82
CA ALA A 198 -12.98 -11.93 -35.59
C ALA A 198 -13.34 -13.28 -36.22
N LYS A 199 -12.90 -13.50 -37.45
CA LYS A 199 -12.95 -14.81 -38.11
C LYS A 199 -12.01 -15.81 -37.41
N GLU A 200 -10.85 -15.33 -36.99
CA GLU A 200 -9.82 -16.05 -36.27
C GLU A 200 -9.12 -15.10 -35.31
N LEU A 201 -8.91 -15.53 -34.07
CA LEU A 201 -8.20 -14.77 -33.05
C LEU A 201 -7.05 -15.59 -32.48
N VAL A 202 -5.83 -15.06 -32.53
CA VAL A 202 -4.66 -15.65 -31.88
C VAL A 202 -4.19 -14.72 -30.79
N VAL A 203 -4.17 -15.23 -29.56
CA VAL A 203 -3.73 -14.50 -28.36
C VAL A 203 -2.31 -14.94 -27.99
N PHE A 204 -1.39 -13.99 -27.98
CA PHE A 204 0.01 -14.22 -27.62
C PHE A 204 0.25 -13.84 -26.15
N GLN A 205 0.50 -14.83 -25.32
CA GLN A 205 0.64 -14.67 -23.88
C GLN A 205 2.05 -14.97 -23.40
N ARG A 206 2.67 -14.07 -22.65
CA ARG A 206 3.93 -14.33 -21.93
C ARG A 206 3.71 -14.76 -20.49
N THR A 207 2.77 -14.10 -19.81
CA THR A 207 2.47 -14.35 -18.41
C THR A 207 0.96 -14.25 -18.22
N PRO A 208 0.28 -15.29 -17.74
CA PRO A 208 -1.12 -15.21 -17.39
C PRO A 208 -1.33 -14.24 -16.21
N ASN A 209 -2.52 -13.69 -16.10
CA ASN A 209 -2.89 -12.83 -14.96
C ASN A 209 -4.16 -13.35 -14.29
N PHE A 210 -4.33 -13.04 -13.01
CA PHE A 210 -5.56 -13.33 -12.30
C PHE A 210 -6.68 -12.42 -12.82
N SER A 211 -7.83 -13.01 -13.10
CA SER A 211 -9.03 -12.32 -13.52
C SER A 211 -10.25 -12.94 -12.86
N MET A 212 -11.27 -12.13 -12.62
CA MET A 212 -12.56 -12.61 -12.12
C MET A 212 -13.72 -11.95 -12.88
N PRO A 213 -14.85 -12.67 -13.04
CA PRO A 213 -16.02 -12.12 -13.69
C PRO A 213 -16.55 -10.91 -12.94
N ALA A 214 -16.90 -9.87 -13.66
CA ALA A 214 -17.51 -8.67 -13.11
C ALA A 214 -18.90 -8.94 -12.49
N PHE A 215 -19.58 -10.02 -12.90
CA PHE A 215 -21.00 -10.26 -12.61
C PHE A 215 -21.78 -8.96 -12.70
N ASN A 216 -21.58 -8.27 -13.83
CA ASN A 216 -22.03 -6.91 -13.99
C ASN A 216 -23.56 -6.86 -14.11
N GLY A 217 -24.14 -5.81 -13.58
CA GLY A 217 -25.56 -5.56 -13.51
C GLY A 217 -25.79 -4.18 -12.90
N PRO A 218 -26.98 -3.86 -12.44
CA PRO A 218 -27.26 -2.60 -11.74
C PRO A 218 -26.31 -2.40 -10.55
N PRO A 219 -26.02 -1.14 -10.15
CA PRO A 219 -25.25 -0.85 -8.95
C PRO A 219 -25.83 -1.57 -7.72
N PRO A 220 -24.98 -2.05 -6.77
CA PRO A 220 -25.42 -2.75 -5.57
C PRO A 220 -26.38 -1.89 -4.74
N GLN A 221 -27.62 -2.33 -4.59
CA GLN A 221 -28.68 -1.54 -3.97
C GLN A 221 -28.41 -1.27 -2.48
N ASP A 222 -27.88 -2.24 -1.77
CA ASP A 222 -27.46 -2.11 -0.36
C ASP A 222 -26.47 -0.95 -0.16
N ARG A 223 -25.47 -0.83 -1.04
CA ARG A 223 -24.53 0.30 -1.01
C ARG A 223 -25.18 1.63 -1.41
N VAL A 224 -26.02 1.61 -2.43
CA VAL A 224 -26.77 2.81 -2.85
C VAL A 224 -27.67 3.31 -1.73
N GLU A 225 -28.35 2.41 -1.03
CA GLU A 225 -29.20 2.75 0.11
C GLU A 225 -28.38 3.24 1.30
N ARG A 226 -27.27 2.59 1.63
CA ARG A 226 -26.35 3.03 2.68
C ARG A 226 -25.80 4.43 2.41
N LEU A 227 -25.35 4.68 1.17
CA LEU A 227 -24.87 5.99 0.75
C LEU A 227 -25.96 7.07 0.86
N LYS A 228 -27.21 6.73 0.52
CA LYS A 228 -28.34 7.67 0.64
C LYS A 228 -28.75 7.92 2.08
N ALA A 229 -28.67 6.90 2.93
CA ALA A 229 -29.08 6.99 4.34
C ALA A 229 -28.10 7.81 5.17
N ASP A 230 -26.80 7.60 5.00
CA ASP A 230 -25.74 8.35 5.71
C ASP A 230 -24.50 8.50 4.83
N ARG A 231 -24.56 9.50 3.98
CA ARG A 231 -23.49 9.82 3.05
C ARG A 231 -22.19 10.22 3.78
N ALA A 232 -22.30 11.00 4.85
CA ALA A 232 -21.12 11.54 5.53
C ALA A 232 -20.29 10.43 6.15
N THR A 233 -20.93 9.47 6.82
CA THR A 233 -20.26 8.29 7.39
C THR A 233 -19.69 7.40 6.29
N TYR A 234 -20.44 7.14 5.21
CA TYR A 234 -19.96 6.33 4.09
C TYR A 234 -18.69 6.89 3.46
N GLU A 235 -18.68 8.19 3.16
CA GLU A 235 -17.52 8.86 2.57
C GLU A 235 -16.34 8.96 3.56
N HIS A 236 -16.62 9.15 4.86
CA HIS A 236 -15.58 9.15 5.89
C HIS A 236 -14.88 7.78 5.96
N GLU A 237 -15.65 6.70 6.03
CA GLU A 237 -15.09 5.34 6.02
C GLU A 237 -14.26 5.08 4.76
N ALA A 238 -14.73 5.49 3.57
CA ALA A 238 -13.96 5.36 2.34
C ALA A 238 -12.62 6.11 2.43
N ARG A 239 -12.61 7.34 2.93
CA ARG A 239 -11.42 8.20 3.03
C ARG A 239 -10.36 7.67 4.00
N TYR A 240 -10.77 6.92 5.03
CA TYR A 240 -9.88 6.39 6.07
C TYR A 240 -9.69 4.87 5.98
N SER A 241 -10.28 4.19 4.99
CA SER A 241 -10.02 2.77 4.71
C SER A 241 -8.63 2.53 4.10
N GLY A 242 -8.20 1.28 4.05
CA GLY A 242 -6.96 0.91 3.38
C GLY A 242 -7.00 1.14 1.86
N THR A 243 -8.16 0.99 1.23
CA THR A 243 -8.32 0.93 -0.24
C THR A 243 -9.08 2.12 -0.85
N GLY A 244 -9.61 3.03 -0.04
CA GLY A 244 -10.47 4.12 -0.54
C GLY A 244 -11.90 3.66 -0.90
N VAL A 245 -12.32 2.52 -0.35
CA VAL A 245 -13.67 1.96 -0.46
C VAL A 245 -14.08 1.50 0.95
N PRO A 246 -15.32 1.74 1.41
CA PRO A 246 -15.75 1.39 2.76
C PRO A 246 -15.98 -0.12 2.89
N LEU A 247 -14.88 -0.86 3.00
CA LEU A 247 -14.84 -2.31 3.24
C LEU A 247 -14.39 -2.56 4.68
N GLU A 248 -15.02 -3.54 5.34
CA GLU A 248 -14.55 -4.04 6.61
C GLU A 248 -13.27 -4.89 6.39
N ASP A 249 -12.23 -4.61 7.15
CA ASP A 249 -11.00 -5.39 7.09
C ASP A 249 -11.21 -6.77 7.72
N SER A 250 -10.68 -7.80 7.05
CA SER A 250 -10.75 -9.16 7.56
C SER A 250 -9.82 -9.33 8.77
N THR A 251 -10.32 -10.02 9.79
CA THR A 251 -9.54 -10.46 10.95
C THR A 251 -9.14 -11.93 10.87
N VAL A 252 -9.50 -12.62 9.78
CA VAL A 252 -9.26 -14.05 9.60
C VAL A 252 -7.98 -14.29 8.81
N SER A 253 -7.05 -15.07 9.37
CA SER A 253 -5.89 -15.59 8.63
C SER A 253 -6.33 -16.77 7.74
N ALA A 254 -5.84 -16.81 6.49
CA ALA A 254 -6.06 -17.96 5.61
C ALA A 254 -5.46 -19.26 6.16
N LEU A 255 -4.48 -19.14 7.05
CA LEU A 255 -3.79 -20.29 7.66
C LEU A 255 -4.45 -20.77 8.96
N SER A 256 -5.44 -20.03 9.48
CA SER A 256 -6.16 -20.39 10.71
C SER A 256 -7.43 -21.24 10.47
N VAL A 257 -7.79 -21.44 9.21
CA VAL A 257 -8.98 -22.19 8.78
C VAL A 257 -8.57 -23.34 7.87
N THR A 258 -9.45 -24.32 7.71
CA THR A 258 -9.23 -25.41 6.75
C THR A 258 -9.34 -24.90 5.31
N GLN A 259 -8.77 -25.62 4.34
CA GLN A 259 -8.88 -25.25 2.92
C GLN A 259 -10.34 -25.19 2.44
N GLU A 260 -11.18 -26.06 2.93
CA GLU A 260 -12.61 -26.10 2.59
C GLU A 260 -13.33 -24.85 3.10
N GLU A 261 -13.08 -24.45 4.35
CA GLU A 261 -13.62 -23.21 4.93
C GLU A 261 -13.09 -21.98 4.20
N ALA A 262 -11.77 -21.93 3.92
CA ALA A 262 -11.17 -20.84 3.17
C ALA A 262 -11.82 -20.70 1.77
N PHE A 263 -12.03 -21.81 1.05
CA PHE A 263 -12.67 -21.79 -0.26
C PHE A 263 -14.14 -21.38 -0.19
N ALA A 264 -14.86 -21.74 0.87
CA ALA A 264 -16.23 -21.25 1.08
C ALA A 264 -16.28 -19.74 1.32
N MET A 265 -15.34 -19.19 2.07
CA MET A 265 -15.22 -17.73 2.29
C MET A 265 -14.87 -17.00 0.98
N LEU A 266 -13.91 -17.51 0.22
CA LEU A 266 -13.52 -16.97 -1.08
C LEU A 266 -14.66 -17.06 -2.11
N GLU A 267 -15.45 -18.14 -2.10
CA GLU A 267 -16.64 -18.28 -2.94
C GLU A 267 -17.68 -17.18 -2.65
N LYS A 268 -17.93 -16.89 -1.37
CA LYS A 268 -18.82 -15.80 -0.97
C LYS A 268 -18.32 -14.43 -1.46
N ALA A 269 -17.01 -14.19 -1.38
CA ALA A 269 -16.39 -12.97 -1.91
C ALA A 269 -16.43 -12.92 -3.45
N TRP A 270 -16.17 -14.06 -4.11
CA TRP A 270 -16.24 -14.21 -5.56
C TRP A 270 -17.61 -13.83 -6.12
N GLN A 271 -18.70 -14.30 -5.50
CA GLN A 271 -20.07 -14.03 -5.93
C GLN A 271 -20.44 -12.54 -5.88
N LYS A 272 -19.72 -11.73 -5.09
CA LYS A 272 -19.90 -10.27 -5.11
C LYS A 272 -19.42 -9.64 -6.42
N GLY A 273 -18.48 -10.28 -7.12
CA GLY A 273 -17.88 -9.74 -8.36
C GLY A 273 -17.15 -8.42 -8.08
N GLU A 274 -16.27 -8.39 -7.09
CA GLU A 274 -15.49 -7.22 -6.68
C GLU A 274 -14.08 -7.64 -6.28
N LEU A 275 -13.07 -7.10 -6.97
CA LEU A 275 -11.67 -7.44 -6.75
C LEU A 275 -11.21 -7.19 -5.31
N LEU A 276 -11.62 -6.06 -4.75
CA LEU A 276 -11.22 -5.67 -3.40
C LEU A 276 -11.82 -6.59 -2.34
N SER A 277 -13.08 -7.03 -2.52
CA SER A 277 -13.73 -7.97 -1.59
C SER A 277 -13.01 -9.32 -1.57
N LEU A 278 -12.55 -9.82 -2.73
CA LEU A 278 -11.79 -11.06 -2.80
C LEU A 278 -10.40 -10.91 -2.17
N GLY A 279 -9.69 -9.82 -2.46
CA GLY A 279 -8.38 -9.53 -1.89
C GLY A 279 -8.39 -9.34 -0.38
N ASN A 280 -9.50 -8.82 0.16
CA ASN A 280 -9.70 -8.56 1.59
C ASN A 280 -10.36 -9.73 2.35
N THR A 281 -10.47 -10.93 1.75
CA THR A 281 -11.06 -12.09 2.42
C THR A 281 -10.22 -12.57 3.61
N PHE A 282 -8.89 -12.42 3.52
CA PHE A 282 -7.95 -12.81 4.57
C PHE A 282 -6.97 -11.69 4.87
N MET A 283 -6.72 -11.46 6.17
CA MET A 283 -5.82 -10.39 6.64
C MET A 283 -4.36 -10.57 6.24
N ASP A 284 -3.93 -11.79 5.98
CA ASP A 284 -2.53 -12.17 5.74
C ASP A 284 -2.20 -12.47 4.27
N SER A 285 -3.16 -12.39 3.37
CA SER A 285 -2.97 -12.77 1.96
C SER A 285 -1.96 -11.89 1.20
N ALA A 286 -1.77 -10.64 1.61
CA ALA A 286 -0.81 -9.72 1.00
C ALA A 286 0.61 -9.81 1.58
N ILE A 287 0.77 -10.42 2.77
CA ILE A 287 2.02 -10.41 3.54
C ILE A 287 2.59 -11.82 3.76
N ASN A 288 1.79 -12.86 3.56
CA ASN A 288 2.21 -14.24 3.77
C ASN A 288 2.00 -15.06 2.48
N ARG A 289 3.10 -15.62 1.95
CA ARG A 289 3.05 -16.38 0.69
C ARG A 289 2.15 -17.60 0.78
N LYS A 290 2.15 -18.35 1.90
CA LYS A 290 1.30 -19.53 2.06
C LYS A 290 -0.19 -19.16 2.13
N ALA A 291 -0.52 -18.06 2.81
CA ALA A 291 -1.87 -17.52 2.84
C ALA A 291 -2.33 -17.07 1.44
N ASN A 292 -1.45 -16.39 0.71
CA ASN A 292 -1.72 -16.00 -0.68
C ASN A 292 -1.92 -17.19 -1.61
N ASP A 293 -1.16 -18.27 -1.43
CA ASP A 293 -1.28 -19.48 -2.26
C ASP A 293 -2.66 -20.13 -2.14
N VAL A 294 -3.35 -19.99 -0.99
CA VAL A 294 -4.75 -20.43 -0.81
C VAL A 294 -5.68 -19.65 -1.75
N VAL A 295 -5.54 -18.32 -1.79
CA VAL A 295 -6.33 -17.45 -2.68
C VAL A 295 -5.98 -17.75 -4.15
N ALA A 296 -4.71 -17.86 -4.47
CA ALA A 296 -4.23 -18.15 -5.83
C ALA A 296 -4.73 -19.50 -6.33
N GLU A 297 -4.77 -20.54 -5.48
CA GLU A 297 -5.28 -21.86 -5.88
C GLU A 297 -6.79 -21.84 -6.10
N PHE A 298 -7.55 -21.13 -5.25
CA PHE A 298 -8.97 -20.90 -5.50
C PHE A 298 -9.20 -20.27 -6.88
N MET A 299 -8.43 -19.25 -7.24
CA MET A 299 -8.53 -18.59 -8.55
C MET A 299 -8.19 -19.56 -9.71
N ARG A 300 -7.14 -20.37 -9.57
CA ARG A 300 -6.79 -21.39 -10.57
C ARG A 300 -7.89 -22.46 -10.73
N MET A 301 -8.50 -22.86 -9.62
CA MET A 301 -9.66 -23.77 -9.65
C MET A 301 -10.81 -23.16 -10.47
N LYS A 302 -11.08 -21.86 -10.32
CA LYS A 302 -12.10 -21.17 -11.13
C LYS A 302 -11.76 -21.19 -12.62
N VAL A 303 -10.51 -20.95 -13.00
CA VAL A 303 -10.06 -21.05 -14.40
C VAL A 303 -10.32 -22.45 -14.96
N ARG A 304 -9.89 -23.50 -14.24
CA ARG A 304 -10.11 -24.91 -14.64
C ARG A 304 -11.59 -25.29 -14.72
N SER A 305 -12.46 -24.63 -13.97
CA SER A 305 -13.91 -24.90 -14.02
C SER A 305 -14.60 -24.31 -15.27
N VAL A 306 -13.98 -23.31 -15.90
CA VAL A 306 -14.54 -22.56 -17.03
C VAL A 306 -13.92 -23.02 -18.35
N VAL A 307 -12.59 -23.17 -18.42
CA VAL A 307 -11.85 -23.53 -19.63
C VAL A 307 -11.89 -25.02 -19.83
N LYS A 308 -12.44 -25.47 -20.99
CA LYS A 308 -12.70 -26.89 -21.28
C LYS A 308 -11.46 -27.69 -21.63
N ASP A 309 -10.51 -27.04 -22.31
CA ASP A 309 -9.22 -27.66 -22.65
C ASP A 309 -8.27 -27.55 -21.45
N PRO A 310 -7.84 -28.65 -20.83
CA PRO A 310 -7.01 -28.64 -19.65
C PRO A 310 -5.62 -28.04 -19.90
N GLU A 311 -5.04 -28.16 -21.10
CA GLU A 311 -3.74 -27.55 -21.41
C GLU A 311 -3.87 -26.03 -21.50
N VAL A 312 -4.93 -25.53 -22.12
CA VAL A 312 -5.24 -24.10 -22.17
C VAL A 312 -5.57 -23.55 -20.78
N ALA A 313 -6.31 -24.32 -19.96
CA ALA A 313 -6.62 -23.94 -18.58
C ALA A 313 -5.34 -23.73 -17.75
N GLU A 314 -4.36 -24.65 -17.87
CA GLU A 314 -3.08 -24.52 -17.18
C GLU A 314 -2.25 -23.34 -17.69
N LEU A 315 -2.24 -23.08 -19.00
CA LEU A 315 -1.56 -21.93 -19.60
C LEU A 315 -2.17 -20.59 -19.12
N LEU A 316 -3.47 -20.55 -18.87
CA LEU A 316 -4.18 -19.36 -18.36
C LEU A 316 -4.09 -19.20 -16.83
N SER A 317 -3.60 -20.22 -16.13
CA SER A 317 -3.46 -20.23 -14.68
C SER A 317 -2.15 -19.58 -14.22
N PRO A 318 -2.17 -18.53 -13.37
CA PRO A 318 -0.95 -17.89 -12.86
C PRO A 318 -0.26 -18.76 -11.77
N TYR A 319 1.01 -19.14 -12.00
CA TYR A 319 1.85 -19.87 -11.04
C TYR A 319 3.10 -19.09 -10.62
N LYS A 320 3.55 -18.14 -11.46
CA LYS A 320 4.83 -17.44 -11.25
C LYS A 320 4.73 -16.21 -10.34
N HIS A 321 3.53 -15.87 -9.88
CA HIS A 321 3.31 -14.71 -9.00
C HIS A 321 2.08 -14.94 -8.11
N GLY A 322 2.05 -14.29 -6.95
CA GLY A 322 0.93 -14.34 -6.02
C GLY A 322 -0.28 -13.53 -6.51
N TYR A 323 -1.47 -13.87 -5.97
CA TYR A 323 -2.67 -13.06 -6.20
C TYR A 323 -2.46 -11.62 -5.69
N GLY A 324 -2.87 -10.63 -6.45
CA GLY A 324 -2.72 -9.21 -6.11
C GLY A 324 -1.37 -8.58 -6.44
N THR A 325 -0.28 -9.35 -6.51
CA THR A 325 1.08 -8.81 -6.78
C THR A 325 1.26 -8.24 -8.19
N LYS A 326 0.38 -8.63 -9.11
CA LYS A 326 0.03 -7.90 -10.34
C LYS A 326 -1.43 -7.56 -10.25
N ARG A 327 -1.84 -6.40 -10.80
CA ARG A 327 -3.24 -5.99 -10.76
C ARG A 327 -4.14 -7.11 -11.28
N PRO A 328 -4.98 -7.71 -10.45
CA PRO A 328 -6.02 -8.61 -10.92
C PRO A 328 -7.02 -7.83 -11.78
N CYS A 329 -7.70 -8.49 -12.68
CA CYS A 329 -8.59 -7.83 -13.63
C CYS A 329 -10.05 -8.23 -13.40
N MET A 330 -10.96 -7.30 -13.68
CA MET A 330 -12.37 -7.65 -13.89
C MET A 330 -12.57 -7.96 -15.35
N ASP A 331 -13.26 -9.07 -15.66
CA ASP A 331 -13.54 -9.49 -17.02
C ASP A 331 -15.03 -9.71 -17.31
N THR A 332 -15.33 -9.83 -18.60
CA THR A 332 -16.67 -10.10 -19.12
C THR A 332 -16.63 -11.29 -20.09
N GLY A 333 -16.18 -12.45 -19.58
CA GLY A 333 -16.11 -13.69 -20.37
C GLY A 333 -14.73 -13.97 -20.97
N TYR A 334 -13.65 -13.54 -20.29
CA TYR A 334 -12.28 -13.76 -20.78
C TYR A 334 -11.94 -15.24 -20.90
N PHE A 335 -12.17 -16.02 -19.86
CA PHE A 335 -11.84 -17.44 -19.85
C PHE A 335 -12.75 -18.26 -20.78
N GLU A 336 -14.05 -17.92 -20.84
CA GLU A 336 -15.03 -18.54 -21.75
C GLU A 336 -14.65 -18.36 -23.23
N THR A 337 -13.96 -17.25 -23.55
CA THR A 337 -13.52 -16.95 -24.90
C THR A 337 -12.59 -18.01 -25.47
N PHE A 338 -11.76 -18.63 -24.64
CA PHE A 338 -10.84 -19.70 -25.08
C PHE A 338 -11.53 -21.05 -25.34
N ASN A 339 -12.83 -21.18 -25.08
CA ASN A 339 -13.63 -22.33 -25.49
C ASN A 339 -14.19 -22.17 -26.90
N LYS A 340 -13.99 -21.02 -27.57
CA LYS A 340 -14.45 -20.78 -28.94
C LYS A 340 -13.47 -21.41 -29.94
N PRO A 341 -13.94 -22.16 -30.99
CA PRO A 341 -13.06 -22.93 -31.88
C PRO A 341 -12.15 -22.04 -32.74
N HIS A 342 -12.45 -20.76 -32.90
CA HIS A 342 -11.66 -19.81 -33.72
C HIS A 342 -10.69 -18.98 -32.86
N VAL A 343 -10.56 -19.30 -31.56
CA VAL A 343 -9.65 -18.62 -30.63
C VAL A 343 -8.52 -19.55 -30.25
N ARG A 344 -7.29 -19.12 -30.49
CA ARG A 344 -6.07 -19.86 -30.14
C ARG A 344 -5.23 -19.09 -29.15
N LEU A 345 -4.70 -19.77 -28.12
CA LEU A 345 -3.70 -19.24 -27.20
C LEU A 345 -2.30 -19.71 -27.62
N VAL A 346 -1.34 -18.79 -27.64
CA VAL A 346 0.08 -19.08 -27.89
C VAL A 346 0.90 -18.68 -26.68
N ASP A 347 1.61 -19.64 -26.07
CA ASP A 347 2.54 -19.37 -24.99
C ASP A 347 3.89 -18.87 -25.54
N LEU A 348 4.21 -17.62 -25.29
CA LEU A 348 5.46 -16.98 -25.70
C LEU A 348 6.71 -17.49 -24.96
N ASN A 349 6.55 -18.25 -23.88
CA ASN A 349 7.69 -18.87 -23.21
C ASN A 349 8.22 -20.09 -24.00
N THR A 350 7.35 -20.77 -24.70
CA THR A 350 7.69 -21.94 -25.53
C THR A 350 7.78 -21.58 -27.01
N SER A 351 6.99 -20.61 -27.46
CA SER A 351 6.89 -20.16 -28.85
C SER A 351 7.05 -18.64 -28.95
N PRO A 352 8.26 -18.09 -28.71
CA PRO A 352 8.49 -16.66 -28.71
C PRO A 352 8.26 -16.05 -30.11
N ILE A 353 7.76 -14.82 -30.15
CA ILE A 353 7.71 -14.03 -31.39
C ILE A 353 9.15 -13.75 -31.81
N ARG A 354 9.48 -14.11 -33.04
CA ARG A 354 10.80 -13.86 -33.66
C ARG A 354 10.82 -12.55 -34.42
N SER A 355 9.77 -12.30 -35.19
CA SER A 355 9.59 -11.04 -35.94
C SER A 355 8.14 -10.85 -36.39
N ILE A 356 7.81 -9.59 -36.62
CA ILE A 356 6.64 -9.20 -37.40
C ILE A 356 7.09 -9.15 -38.87
N THR A 357 6.28 -9.73 -39.75
CA THR A 357 6.50 -9.73 -41.21
C THR A 357 5.55 -8.77 -41.90
N GLU A 358 5.65 -8.64 -43.23
CA GLU A 358 4.73 -7.79 -44.00
C GLU A 358 3.27 -8.20 -43.86
N THR A 359 3.00 -9.50 -43.68
CA THR A 359 1.63 -10.04 -43.68
C THR A 359 1.25 -10.71 -42.36
N GLY A 360 2.17 -10.84 -41.38
CA GLY A 360 1.85 -11.60 -40.16
C GLY A 360 2.93 -11.65 -39.11
N ILE A 361 2.99 -12.75 -38.38
CA ILE A 361 3.88 -12.95 -37.23
C ILE A 361 4.61 -14.31 -37.36
N ASP A 362 5.93 -14.27 -37.26
CA ASP A 362 6.77 -15.44 -37.09
C ASP A 362 7.00 -15.73 -35.59
N PHE A 363 6.60 -16.93 -35.12
CA PHE A 363 6.76 -17.32 -33.72
C PHE A 363 7.10 -18.81 -33.59
N GLY A 364 7.91 -19.15 -32.60
CA GLY A 364 8.38 -20.52 -32.44
C GLY A 364 8.93 -21.10 -33.76
N LYS A 365 8.26 -22.10 -34.32
CA LYS A 365 8.53 -22.67 -35.64
C LYS A 365 7.44 -22.38 -36.68
N GLU A 366 6.46 -21.55 -36.30
CA GLU A 366 5.29 -21.21 -37.10
C GLU A 366 5.41 -19.81 -37.70
N SER A 367 4.65 -19.58 -38.76
CA SER A 367 4.36 -18.28 -39.34
C SER A 367 2.86 -18.22 -39.63
N MET A 368 2.20 -17.12 -39.19
CA MET A 368 0.78 -16.92 -39.43
C MET A 368 0.52 -15.54 -40.01
N GLU A 369 -0.41 -15.48 -40.95
CA GLU A 369 -0.87 -14.23 -41.55
C GLU A 369 -2.02 -13.62 -40.72
N PHE A 370 -2.02 -12.31 -40.58
CA PHE A 370 -3.04 -11.54 -39.91
C PHE A 370 -3.48 -10.32 -40.73
N ASP A 371 -4.73 -9.92 -40.56
CA ASP A 371 -5.29 -8.69 -41.13
C ASP A 371 -5.13 -7.52 -40.15
N ALA A 372 -5.00 -7.82 -38.83
CA ALA A 372 -4.78 -6.84 -37.79
C ALA A 372 -3.93 -7.41 -36.64
N ILE A 373 -3.09 -6.53 -36.06
CA ILE A 373 -2.34 -6.79 -34.83
C ILE A 373 -2.75 -5.76 -33.76
N VAL A 374 -3.15 -6.26 -32.60
CA VAL A 374 -3.51 -5.45 -31.42
C VAL A 374 -2.41 -5.60 -30.35
N TYR A 375 -1.74 -4.51 -30.03
CA TYR A 375 -0.77 -4.46 -28.96
C TYR A 375 -1.44 -4.07 -27.65
N ALA A 376 -1.62 -5.04 -26.76
CA ALA A 376 -2.07 -4.86 -25.38
C ALA A 376 -0.87 -4.88 -24.40
N THR A 377 0.20 -4.16 -24.76
CA THR A 377 1.52 -4.19 -24.10
C THR A 377 1.61 -3.32 -22.85
N GLY A 378 0.53 -2.59 -22.51
CA GLY A 378 0.43 -1.75 -21.32
C GLY A 378 1.12 -0.40 -21.45
N PHE A 379 1.53 0.17 -20.30
CA PHE A 379 1.97 1.55 -20.16
C PHE A 379 3.33 1.63 -19.48
N ASP A 380 4.05 2.74 -19.70
CA ASP A 380 5.09 3.21 -18.80
C ASP A 380 4.41 3.86 -17.59
N ALA A 381 4.01 3.00 -16.65
CA ALA A 381 3.14 3.37 -15.55
C ALA A 381 3.85 4.24 -14.51
N MET A 382 3.08 5.01 -13.76
CA MET A 382 3.43 5.86 -12.65
C MET A 382 4.31 7.07 -13.02
N THR A 383 5.50 6.85 -13.58
CA THR A 383 6.49 7.91 -13.85
C THR A 383 6.53 8.36 -15.30
N GLY A 384 6.04 7.53 -16.24
CA GLY A 384 6.17 7.79 -17.67
C GLY A 384 5.64 9.16 -18.12
N ALA A 385 4.43 9.52 -17.70
CA ALA A 385 3.82 10.81 -18.05
C ALA A 385 4.58 12.01 -17.45
N ILE A 386 5.07 11.89 -16.22
CA ILE A 386 5.78 12.95 -15.52
C ILE A 386 7.18 13.14 -16.12
N VAL A 387 7.90 12.05 -16.37
CA VAL A 387 9.26 12.08 -16.93
C VAL A 387 9.28 12.56 -18.39
N SER A 388 8.23 12.20 -19.18
CA SER A 388 8.12 12.64 -20.58
C SER A 388 7.86 14.14 -20.75
N ALA A 389 7.45 14.84 -19.69
CA ALA A 389 7.28 16.29 -19.68
C ALA A 389 8.60 17.08 -19.57
N ASN A 390 9.76 16.41 -19.62
CA ASN A 390 11.10 17.00 -19.63
C ASN A 390 11.30 18.12 -18.59
N ILE A 391 11.03 17.82 -17.34
CA ILE A 391 11.05 18.78 -16.22
C ILE A 391 12.50 18.98 -15.76
N THR A 392 12.97 20.23 -15.79
CA THR A 392 14.29 20.63 -15.31
C THR A 392 14.14 21.57 -14.11
N GLY A 393 14.65 21.16 -12.96
CA GLY A 393 14.59 21.90 -11.69
C GLY A 393 15.80 22.78 -11.45
N LYS A 394 16.11 23.01 -10.17
CA LYS A 394 17.25 23.79 -9.70
C LYS A 394 18.56 23.22 -10.24
N ASN A 395 19.55 24.11 -10.49
CA ASN A 395 20.88 23.76 -10.97
C ASN A 395 20.90 22.95 -12.29
N GLY A 396 19.83 22.99 -13.08
CA GLY A 396 19.72 22.26 -14.33
C GLY A 396 19.51 20.74 -14.20
N VAL A 397 19.18 20.25 -13.01
CA VAL A 397 18.91 18.82 -12.76
C VAL A 397 17.56 18.46 -13.38
N THR A 398 17.53 17.42 -14.22
CA THR A 398 16.29 16.91 -14.78
C THR A 398 15.60 15.92 -13.80
N LEU A 399 14.28 15.92 -13.77
CA LEU A 399 13.56 14.95 -12.95
C LEU A 399 13.85 13.50 -13.38
N LYS A 400 14.08 13.28 -14.67
CA LYS A 400 14.51 12.00 -15.23
C LYS A 400 15.84 11.53 -14.65
N SER A 401 16.84 12.39 -14.56
CA SER A 401 18.16 12.05 -13.98
C SER A 401 18.05 11.82 -12.47
N LYS A 402 17.27 12.63 -11.77
CA LYS A 402 17.04 12.44 -10.33
C LYS A 402 16.39 11.09 -10.03
N TRP A 403 15.47 10.64 -10.88
CA TRP A 403 14.71 9.40 -10.69
C TRP A 403 15.34 8.18 -11.39
N GLU A 404 16.58 8.27 -11.81
CA GLU A 404 17.28 7.17 -12.51
C GLU A 404 17.29 5.85 -11.70
N HIS A 405 17.39 5.96 -10.38
CA HIS A 405 17.40 4.80 -9.46
C HIS A 405 16.06 4.57 -8.75
N GLY A 406 15.01 5.27 -9.14
CA GLY A 406 13.66 5.22 -8.58
C GLY A 406 13.13 6.62 -8.28
N PRO A 407 11.82 6.79 -8.19
CA PRO A 407 11.23 8.07 -7.88
C PRO A 407 11.56 8.48 -6.45
N LEU A 408 12.05 9.70 -6.30
CA LEU A 408 12.27 10.37 -5.03
C LEU A 408 11.26 11.48 -4.87
N THR A 409 10.32 11.28 -3.94
CA THR A 409 9.23 12.22 -3.67
C THR A 409 8.98 12.32 -2.17
N TYR A 410 8.43 13.44 -1.75
CA TYR A 410 7.83 13.56 -0.43
C TYR A 410 6.31 13.51 -0.56
N LEU A 411 5.67 12.56 0.14
CA LEU A 411 4.24 12.24 0.09
C LEU A 411 3.72 11.84 -1.32
N GLY A 412 4.59 11.60 -2.30
CA GLY A 412 4.15 11.43 -3.68
C GLY A 412 3.60 12.71 -4.33
N LEU A 413 3.75 13.87 -3.68
CA LEU A 413 3.20 15.16 -4.08
C LEU A 413 4.27 16.12 -4.60
N THR A 414 5.48 16.07 -4.05
CA THR A 414 6.58 17.04 -4.31
C THR A 414 7.92 16.32 -4.42
N SER A 415 8.98 17.02 -4.87
CA SER A 415 10.33 16.44 -4.99
C SER A 415 11.40 17.52 -4.74
N VAL A 416 12.46 17.16 -4.01
CA VAL A 416 13.61 18.03 -3.72
C VAL A 416 14.30 18.49 -5.02
N GLY A 417 14.64 19.75 -5.13
CA GLY A 417 15.23 20.36 -6.32
C GLY A 417 14.20 20.88 -7.34
N PHE A 418 12.90 20.73 -7.05
CA PHE A 418 11.79 21.14 -7.91
C PHE A 418 10.79 21.98 -7.13
N PRO A 419 11.14 23.23 -6.76
CA PRO A 419 10.24 24.09 -6.00
C PRO A 419 8.91 24.30 -6.70
N ASN A 420 7.79 24.34 -5.95
CA ASN A 420 6.44 24.61 -6.46
C ASN A 420 5.97 23.63 -7.58
N LEU A 421 6.63 22.46 -7.71
CA LEU A 421 6.16 21.34 -8.54
C LEU A 421 5.28 20.43 -7.68
N TYR A 422 4.09 20.17 -8.17
CA TYR A 422 3.14 19.26 -7.51
C TYR A 422 2.71 18.14 -8.45
N MET A 423 2.50 16.96 -7.91
CA MET A 423 2.07 15.76 -8.65
C MET A 423 0.80 15.19 -8.01
N ILE A 424 -0.29 15.13 -8.76
CA ILE A 424 -1.50 14.47 -8.31
C ILE A 424 -1.37 12.98 -8.64
N THR A 425 -1.56 12.11 -7.64
CA THR A 425 -1.36 10.66 -7.71
C THR A 425 0.04 10.24 -8.18
N GLY A 426 1.06 11.00 -7.76
CA GLY A 426 2.45 10.73 -8.08
C GLY A 426 3.00 9.47 -7.37
N PRO A 427 4.19 9.00 -7.78
CA PRO A 427 4.84 7.85 -7.14
C PRO A 427 5.14 8.14 -5.67
N GLY A 428 4.95 7.15 -4.80
CA GLY A 428 5.01 7.32 -3.35
C GLY A 428 3.69 7.78 -2.72
N SER A 429 2.60 7.88 -3.50
CA SER A 429 1.23 8.01 -3.00
C SER A 429 0.44 6.71 -3.22
N PRO A 430 -0.73 6.49 -2.58
CA PRO A 430 -1.53 5.27 -2.75
C PRO A 430 -1.93 4.98 -4.19
N SER A 431 -2.27 6.01 -4.95
CA SER A 431 -2.52 5.95 -6.39
C SER A 431 -3.32 4.70 -6.80
N VAL A 432 -2.79 3.90 -7.71
CA VAL A 432 -3.44 2.73 -8.34
C VAL A 432 -3.73 1.55 -7.40
N LEU A 433 -3.23 1.54 -6.19
CA LEU A 433 -3.57 0.51 -5.18
C LEU A 433 -4.87 0.84 -4.43
N SER A 434 -5.46 1.99 -4.72
CA SER A 434 -6.66 2.48 -4.06
C SER A 434 -7.69 2.98 -5.07
N ASN A 435 -8.87 3.37 -4.58
CA ASN A 435 -9.82 4.15 -5.35
C ASN A 435 -9.21 5.50 -5.73
N MET A 436 -8.92 5.67 -7.00
CA MET A 436 -8.26 6.87 -7.53
C MET A 436 -9.01 8.16 -7.22
N MET A 437 -10.36 8.12 -7.17
CA MET A 437 -11.17 9.32 -6.93
C MET A 437 -10.92 9.90 -5.54
N VAL A 438 -10.83 9.03 -4.51
CA VAL A 438 -10.52 9.45 -3.13
C VAL A 438 -9.12 10.06 -3.03
N SER A 439 -8.13 9.45 -3.68
CA SER A 439 -6.76 9.98 -3.71
C SER A 439 -6.66 11.31 -4.50
N ILE A 440 -7.37 11.43 -5.63
CA ILE A 440 -7.41 12.65 -6.43
C ILE A 440 -7.99 13.81 -5.61
N GLU A 441 -9.14 13.62 -4.96
CA GLU A 441 -9.77 14.67 -4.17
C GLU A 441 -8.86 15.13 -3.02
N GLN A 442 -8.25 14.20 -2.31
CA GLN A 442 -7.30 14.52 -1.23
C GLN A 442 -6.11 15.34 -1.73
N HIS A 443 -5.49 14.94 -2.85
CA HIS A 443 -4.31 15.63 -3.37
C HIS A 443 -4.66 17.03 -3.89
N VAL A 444 -5.81 17.17 -4.54
CA VAL A 444 -6.29 18.48 -5.01
C VAL A 444 -6.55 19.42 -3.83
N ASP A 445 -7.26 18.95 -2.80
CA ASP A 445 -7.52 19.73 -1.59
C ASP A 445 -6.22 20.17 -0.91
N TRP A 446 -5.27 19.22 -0.72
CA TRP A 446 -3.97 19.50 -0.12
C TRP A 446 -3.18 20.54 -0.92
N ILE A 447 -3.15 20.42 -2.26
CA ILE A 447 -2.47 21.38 -3.14
C ILE A 447 -3.14 22.74 -3.07
N ARG A 448 -4.46 22.82 -3.21
CA ARG A 448 -5.24 24.07 -3.09
C ARG A 448 -4.94 24.78 -1.78
N ASP A 449 -5.02 24.07 -0.65
CA ASP A 449 -4.81 24.64 0.67
C ASP A 449 -3.36 25.10 0.86
N THR A 450 -2.40 24.36 0.31
CA THR A 450 -0.99 24.74 0.27
C THR A 450 -0.79 26.06 -0.50
N LEU A 451 -1.37 26.19 -1.71
CA LEU A 451 -1.27 27.41 -2.51
C LEU A 451 -1.87 28.63 -1.78
N VAL A 452 -3.05 28.44 -1.17
CA VAL A 452 -3.71 29.50 -0.37
C VAL A 452 -2.84 29.89 0.82
N HIS A 453 -2.34 28.92 1.57
CA HIS A 453 -1.44 29.15 2.72
C HIS A 453 -0.18 29.94 2.32
N MET A 454 0.46 29.56 1.20
CA MET A 454 1.65 30.26 0.71
C MET A 454 1.36 31.72 0.40
N ARG A 455 0.27 32.01 -0.32
CA ARG A 455 -0.13 33.37 -0.68
C ARG A 455 -0.48 34.22 0.54
N GLU A 456 -1.30 33.70 1.44
CA GLU A 456 -1.73 34.41 2.66
C GLU A 456 -0.56 34.72 3.59
N ASN A 457 0.44 33.85 3.57
CA ASN A 457 1.65 34.01 4.37
C ASN A 457 2.82 34.66 3.63
N GLY A 458 2.71 35.05 2.37
CA GLY A 458 3.76 35.72 1.59
C GLY A 458 4.97 34.84 1.32
N PHE A 459 4.75 33.55 1.06
CA PHE A 459 5.78 32.62 0.56
C PHE A 459 5.75 32.51 -0.95
N ASP A 460 6.92 32.60 -1.57
CA ASP A 460 7.09 32.48 -3.02
C ASP A 460 7.37 31.02 -3.45
N THR A 461 8.04 30.26 -2.59
CA THR A 461 8.44 28.87 -2.88
C THR A 461 8.16 27.93 -1.72
N ILE A 462 7.82 26.70 -2.06
CA ILE A 462 7.78 25.54 -1.18
C ILE A 462 8.57 24.40 -1.81
N GLU A 463 9.37 23.72 -1.02
CA GLU A 463 10.19 22.59 -1.47
C GLU A 463 10.35 21.60 -0.31
N PRO A 464 10.27 20.28 -0.51
CA PRO A 464 10.55 19.33 0.58
C PRO A 464 12.03 19.37 0.96
N THR A 465 12.32 19.05 2.24
CA THR A 465 13.70 18.89 2.67
C THR A 465 14.26 17.52 2.22
N PRO A 466 15.58 17.38 2.02
CA PRO A 466 16.19 16.09 1.70
C PRO A 466 15.92 15.01 2.76
N LEU A 467 15.86 15.40 4.04
CA LEU A 467 15.55 14.49 5.14
C LEU A 467 14.15 13.93 5.02
N ALA A 468 13.15 14.78 4.74
CA ALA A 468 11.76 14.38 4.62
C ALA A 468 11.53 13.50 3.37
N GLU A 469 12.12 13.84 2.23
CA GLU A 469 12.04 13.04 1.00
C GLU A 469 12.64 11.64 1.21
N GLU A 470 13.82 11.56 1.81
CA GLU A 470 14.48 10.28 2.09
C GLU A 470 13.71 9.46 3.14
N GLY A 471 13.25 10.10 4.20
CA GLY A 471 12.44 9.43 5.23
C GLY A 471 11.14 8.84 4.65
N TRP A 472 10.48 9.57 3.75
CA TRP A 472 9.29 9.07 3.06
C TRP A 472 9.62 7.89 2.12
N ARG A 473 10.74 7.96 1.39
CA ARG A 473 11.22 6.85 0.56
C ARG A 473 11.46 5.58 1.38
N VAL A 474 12.14 5.73 2.52
CA VAL A 474 12.41 4.61 3.44
C VAL A 474 11.09 4.02 3.93
N HIS A 475 10.17 4.85 4.41
CA HIS A 475 8.86 4.39 4.86
C HIS A 475 8.06 3.65 3.78
N CYS A 476 8.06 4.16 2.54
CA CYS A 476 7.41 3.45 1.41
C CYS A 476 8.07 2.08 1.15
N THR A 477 9.39 2.00 1.28
CA THR A 477 10.14 0.75 1.13
C THR A 477 9.79 -0.24 2.24
N ASP A 478 9.81 0.21 3.50
CA ASP A 478 9.46 -0.63 4.66
C ASP A 478 8.05 -1.19 4.55
N CYS A 479 7.07 -0.36 4.11
CA CYS A 479 5.71 -0.83 3.84
C CYS A 479 5.65 -1.89 2.72
N ALA A 480 6.50 -1.79 1.70
CA ALA A 480 6.54 -2.77 0.62
C ALA A 480 7.24 -4.07 1.03
N ASP A 481 8.27 -3.98 1.86
CA ASP A 481 9.14 -5.10 2.27
C ASP A 481 8.42 -6.14 3.13
N ILE A 482 7.41 -5.73 3.89
CA ILE A 482 6.57 -6.68 4.63
C ILE A 482 5.57 -7.43 3.73
N THR A 483 5.49 -7.11 2.44
CA THR A 483 4.53 -7.70 1.51
C THR A 483 5.20 -8.63 0.51
N ILE A 484 4.40 -9.53 -0.08
CA ILE A 484 4.85 -10.42 -1.16
C ILE A 484 4.91 -9.73 -2.54
N PHE A 485 4.60 -8.45 -2.65
CA PHE A 485 4.56 -7.73 -3.94
C PHE A 485 5.93 -7.66 -4.62
N GLN A 486 6.99 -7.64 -3.85
CA GLN A 486 8.37 -7.62 -4.36
C GLN A 486 8.76 -8.89 -5.13
N GLU A 487 8.05 -10.02 -4.91
CA GLU A 487 8.33 -11.27 -5.62
C GLU A 487 7.92 -11.21 -7.11
N ALA A 488 7.02 -10.31 -7.48
CA ALA A 488 6.46 -10.27 -8.83
C ALA A 488 7.15 -9.26 -9.74
N ASN A 489 7.34 -9.64 -11.00
CA ASN A 489 7.71 -8.71 -12.06
C ASN A 489 6.47 -7.97 -12.56
N SER A 490 6.00 -6.98 -11.80
CA SER A 490 4.83 -6.18 -12.11
C SER A 490 5.19 -4.74 -12.47
N TRP A 491 4.24 -4.02 -13.07
CA TRP A 491 4.41 -2.59 -13.32
C TRP A 491 4.36 -1.76 -12.03
N TYR A 492 3.81 -2.29 -10.94
CA TYR A 492 3.95 -1.67 -9.60
C TYR A 492 5.42 -1.53 -9.19
N MET A 493 6.24 -2.51 -9.62
CA MET A 493 7.67 -2.58 -9.34
C MET A 493 8.53 -2.03 -10.51
N GLY A 494 7.95 -1.37 -11.52
CA GLY A 494 8.69 -0.90 -12.69
C GLY A 494 9.19 -2.00 -13.64
N ALA A 495 8.98 -3.27 -13.31
CA ALA A 495 9.57 -4.40 -14.02
C ALA A 495 8.97 -4.67 -15.42
N ASN A 496 8.01 -3.88 -15.85
CA ASN A 496 7.39 -3.98 -17.17
C ASN A 496 8.07 -3.12 -18.25
N VAL A 497 8.98 -2.22 -17.86
CA VAL A 497 9.74 -1.37 -18.78
C VAL A 497 11.23 -1.71 -18.66
N PRO A 498 11.90 -2.12 -19.76
CA PRO A 498 13.35 -2.39 -19.75
C PRO A 498 14.16 -1.18 -19.25
N GLY A 499 15.12 -1.43 -18.34
CA GLY A 499 15.99 -0.39 -17.78
C GLY A 499 15.35 0.50 -16.70
N LYS A 500 14.05 0.34 -16.42
CA LYS A 500 13.40 1.06 -15.32
C LYS A 500 13.80 0.44 -13.97
N PRO A 501 14.11 1.24 -12.94
CA PRO A 501 14.48 0.71 -11.63
C PRO A 501 13.36 -0.14 -11.01
N ARG A 502 13.78 -1.24 -10.34
CA ARG A 502 12.86 -2.16 -9.70
C ARG A 502 12.62 -1.73 -8.25
N VAL A 503 11.66 -0.86 -8.05
CA VAL A 503 11.21 -0.37 -6.74
C VAL A 503 9.68 -0.33 -6.72
N MET A 504 9.07 -0.37 -5.54
CA MET A 504 7.63 -0.19 -5.42
C MET A 504 7.28 1.28 -5.69
N PHE A 505 6.52 1.55 -6.75
CA PHE A 505 6.15 2.92 -7.11
C PHE A 505 4.98 3.48 -6.32
N PRO A 506 3.84 2.78 -6.15
CA PRO A 506 2.76 3.28 -5.32
C PRO A 506 3.03 3.01 -3.83
N TYR A 507 2.51 3.86 -2.96
CA TYR A 507 2.50 3.64 -1.52
C TYR A 507 1.48 2.55 -1.16
N ILE A 508 1.94 1.48 -0.48
CA ILE A 508 1.11 0.31 -0.16
C ILE A 508 0.54 0.34 1.27
N GLY A 509 0.91 1.33 2.08
CA GLY A 509 0.47 1.44 3.48
C GLY A 509 -1.01 1.84 3.67
N GLY A 510 -1.78 2.05 2.59
CA GLY A 510 -3.21 2.36 2.64
C GLY A 510 -3.56 3.84 2.60
N VAL A 511 -4.78 4.14 2.10
CA VAL A 511 -5.25 5.53 1.88
C VAL A 511 -5.42 6.29 3.18
N GLY A 512 -6.04 5.67 4.18
CA GLY A 512 -6.33 6.33 5.46
C GLY A 512 -5.05 6.78 6.18
N ARG A 513 -4.04 5.92 6.26
CA ARG A 513 -2.73 6.25 6.86
C ARG A 513 -2.00 7.33 6.09
N TYR A 514 -2.03 7.23 4.76
CA TYR A 514 -1.46 8.26 3.91
C TYR A 514 -2.14 9.63 4.14
N ARG A 515 -3.46 9.66 4.27
CA ARG A 515 -4.22 10.86 4.59
C ARG A 515 -3.79 11.46 5.91
N MET A 516 -3.71 10.64 6.96
CA MET A 516 -3.24 11.08 8.28
C MET A 516 -1.82 11.66 8.23
N ALA A 517 -0.91 11.06 7.45
CA ALA A 517 0.43 11.59 7.25
C ALA A 517 0.42 12.97 6.57
N CYS A 518 -0.38 13.15 5.53
CA CYS A 518 -0.54 14.46 4.87
C CYS A 518 -1.15 15.51 5.80
N GLU A 519 -2.13 15.16 6.60
CA GLU A 519 -2.76 16.03 7.61
C GLU A 519 -1.76 16.41 8.71
N GLU A 520 -0.96 15.46 9.19
CA GLU A 520 0.09 15.72 10.18
C GLU A 520 1.11 16.75 9.67
N VAL A 521 1.53 16.61 8.42
CA VAL A 521 2.47 17.57 7.78
C VAL A 521 1.92 18.98 7.85
N VAL A 522 0.67 19.19 7.46
CA VAL A 522 0.03 20.51 7.48
C VAL A 522 -0.17 21.01 8.91
N ASN A 523 -0.69 20.18 9.81
CA ASN A 523 -0.98 20.52 11.21
C ASN A 523 0.28 20.91 11.99
N LYS A 524 1.43 20.36 11.62
CA LYS A 524 2.74 20.73 12.16
C LYS A 524 3.43 21.85 11.39
N GLY A 525 2.70 22.67 10.63
CA GLY A 525 3.22 23.82 9.92
C GLY A 525 4.12 23.45 8.75
N PHE A 526 3.67 22.52 7.90
CA PHE A 526 4.39 21.95 6.75
C PHE A 526 5.70 21.25 7.17
N LEU A 527 5.57 20.28 8.08
CA LEU A 527 6.69 19.43 8.49
C LEU A 527 7.36 18.79 7.29
N GLY A 528 8.69 18.83 7.22
CA GLY A 528 9.48 18.32 6.12
C GLY A 528 9.55 19.27 4.92
N PHE A 529 9.09 20.52 5.04
CA PHE A 529 9.18 21.52 3.98
C PHE A 529 10.00 22.75 4.36
N GLU A 530 10.63 23.34 3.35
CA GLU A 530 11.17 24.67 3.35
C GLU A 530 10.23 25.60 2.55
N LEU A 531 9.71 26.66 3.20
CA LEU A 531 8.93 27.72 2.57
C LEU A 531 9.75 29.00 2.60
N ALA A 532 9.87 29.67 1.46
CA ALA A 532 10.64 30.91 1.36
C ALA A 532 9.86 31.98 0.61
N GLY A 533 9.91 33.21 1.14
CA GLY A 533 9.37 34.43 0.53
C GLY A 533 10.45 35.51 0.45
N SER A 534 10.05 36.69 -0.04
CA SER A 534 10.98 37.83 -0.19
C SER A 534 11.52 38.36 1.15
N THR A 535 10.76 38.23 2.23
CA THR A 535 11.08 38.79 3.56
C THR A 535 11.17 37.77 4.67
N LYS A 536 10.79 36.50 4.39
CA LYS A 536 10.80 35.45 5.42
C LYS A 536 11.14 34.08 4.82
N LYS A 537 11.68 33.25 5.68
CA LYS A 537 11.95 31.83 5.39
C LYS A 537 11.48 31.00 6.56
N GLN A 538 10.82 29.90 6.30
CA GLN A 538 10.44 28.89 7.28
C GLN A 538 11.02 27.55 6.80
N CYS A 539 11.77 26.89 7.66
CA CYS A 539 12.19 25.52 7.43
C CYS A 539 11.71 24.70 8.63
N ASN A 540 10.85 23.76 8.37
CA ASN A 540 10.34 22.84 9.39
C ASN A 540 10.88 21.43 9.06
N ASP A 541 12.20 21.28 9.19
CA ASP A 541 12.87 20.03 8.87
C ASP A 541 12.52 18.95 9.90
N GLY A 542 12.15 17.79 9.41
CA GLY A 542 11.76 16.67 10.25
C GLY A 542 11.05 15.56 9.47
N LEU A 543 10.83 14.46 10.14
CA LEU A 543 10.12 13.31 9.60
C LEU A 543 8.68 13.29 10.08
N VAL A 544 7.76 12.98 9.20
CA VAL A 544 6.41 12.55 9.59
C VAL A 544 6.57 11.31 10.46
N ARG A 545 5.96 11.34 11.64
CA ARG A 545 6.02 10.19 12.54
C ARG A 545 5.23 9.04 11.94
N GLN A 546 5.95 8.02 11.51
CA GLN A 546 5.40 6.79 11.01
C GLN A 546 5.69 5.67 12.02
N VAL A 547 4.67 4.91 12.35
CA VAL A 547 4.85 3.66 13.06
C VAL A 547 5.44 2.64 12.07
N GLN A 548 6.34 1.77 12.52
CA GLN A 548 6.83 0.70 11.65
C GLN A 548 5.66 -0.16 11.18
N PRO A 549 5.62 -0.55 9.89
CA PRO A 549 4.45 -1.20 9.32
C PRO A 549 3.99 -2.48 10.02
N ASP A 550 4.94 -3.28 10.53
CA ASP A 550 4.67 -4.48 11.31
C ASP A 550 4.05 -4.17 12.69
N VAL A 551 4.54 -3.13 13.36
CA VAL A 551 3.96 -2.62 14.62
C VAL A 551 2.56 -2.05 14.37
N ASP A 552 2.38 -1.34 13.29
CA ASP A 552 1.11 -0.72 12.90
C ASP A 552 0.03 -1.78 12.64
N MET A 553 0.38 -2.88 11.96
CA MET A 553 -0.50 -4.05 11.80
C MET A 553 -0.93 -4.66 13.14
N VAL A 554 -0.01 -4.73 14.12
CA VAL A 554 -0.33 -5.21 15.46
C VAL A 554 -1.28 -4.25 16.17
N LEU A 555 -1.07 -2.94 16.05
CA LEU A 555 -1.95 -1.93 16.64
C LEU A 555 -3.35 -1.96 16.02
N ASP A 556 -3.44 -2.12 14.69
CA ASP A 556 -4.73 -2.31 13.99
C ASP A 556 -5.46 -3.55 14.50
N PHE A 557 -4.77 -4.69 14.58
CA PHE A 557 -5.36 -5.91 15.13
C PHE A 557 -5.87 -5.70 16.56
N ILE A 558 -5.08 -5.08 17.43
CA ILE A 558 -5.48 -4.76 18.81
C ILE A 558 -6.75 -3.88 18.81
N SER A 559 -6.83 -2.90 17.91
CA SER A 559 -8.00 -2.01 17.82
C SER A 559 -9.29 -2.75 17.47
N THR A 560 -9.21 -3.81 16.65
CA THR A 560 -10.38 -4.64 16.28
C THR A 560 -10.95 -5.45 17.45
N LEU A 561 -10.13 -5.69 18.49
CA LEU A 561 -10.55 -6.47 19.66
C LEU A 561 -11.49 -5.70 20.60
N ASN A 562 -11.69 -4.39 20.37
CA ASN A 562 -12.54 -3.52 21.18
C ASN A 562 -12.32 -3.71 22.69
N LEU A 563 -11.05 -3.84 23.10
CA LEU A 563 -10.67 -4.08 24.49
C LEU A 563 -10.95 -2.81 25.32
N PRO A 564 -11.46 -2.97 26.55
CA PRO A 564 -11.62 -1.83 27.43
C PRO A 564 -10.27 -1.20 27.76
N ALA A 565 -10.22 0.11 27.87
CA ALA A 565 -9.00 0.83 28.22
C ALA A 565 -8.54 0.41 29.64
N MET A 566 -7.26 0.06 29.77
CA MET A 566 -6.71 -0.52 31.02
C MET A 566 -6.89 0.43 32.21
N GLU A 567 -6.85 1.73 32.00
CA GLU A 567 -7.07 2.75 33.03
C GLU A 567 -8.51 2.79 33.56
N THR A 568 -9.44 2.12 32.89
CA THR A 568 -10.83 1.99 33.35
C THR A 568 -11.09 0.71 34.16
N MET A 569 -10.10 -0.20 34.25
CA MET A 569 -10.19 -1.47 34.95
C MET A 569 -9.82 -1.34 36.42
N SER A 570 -10.47 -2.13 37.27
CA SER A 570 -9.96 -2.36 38.62
C SER A 570 -8.65 -3.16 38.58
N PRO A 571 -7.80 -3.12 39.64
CA PRO A 571 -6.56 -3.92 39.66
C PRO A 571 -6.79 -5.41 39.44
N THR A 572 -7.89 -5.96 39.93
CA THR A 572 -8.25 -7.38 39.75
C THR A 572 -8.60 -7.69 38.29
N GLU A 573 -9.37 -6.83 37.65
CA GLU A 573 -9.73 -6.98 36.21
C GLU A 573 -8.49 -6.82 35.33
N ALA A 574 -7.63 -5.84 35.60
CA ALA A 574 -6.38 -5.63 34.87
C ALA A 574 -5.42 -6.83 35.00
N ARG A 575 -5.34 -7.48 36.16
CA ARG A 575 -4.56 -8.71 36.36
C ARG A 575 -5.12 -9.86 35.53
N ALA A 576 -6.43 -10.11 35.59
CA ALA A 576 -7.08 -11.17 34.82
C ALA A 576 -6.88 -10.94 33.30
N PHE A 577 -7.00 -9.71 32.85
CA PHE A 577 -6.75 -9.33 31.45
C PHE A 577 -5.29 -9.55 31.03
N SER A 578 -4.32 -9.15 31.87
CA SER A 578 -2.89 -9.37 31.63
C SER A 578 -2.52 -10.85 31.56
N GLU A 579 -3.10 -11.68 32.43
CA GLU A 579 -2.87 -13.13 32.41
C GLU A 579 -3.46 -13.80 31.17
N ALA A 580 -4.70 -13.43 30.78
CA ALA A 580 -5.31 -13.92 29.54
C ALA A 580 -4.50 -13.53 28.29
N SER A 581 -3.99 -12.29 28.23
CA SER A 581 -3.13 -11.83 27.15
C SER A 581 -1.78 -12.55 27.13
N SER A 582 -1.21 -12.84 28.28
CA SER A 582 0.06 -13.60 28.40
C SER A 582 -0.10 -15.05 27.94
N ALA A 583 -1.24 -15.67 28.18
CA ALA A 583 -1.55 -17.03 27.74
C ALA A 583 -1.66 -17.18 26.21
N MET A 584 -1.91 -16.09 25.47
CA MET A 584 -1.95 -16.08 24.00
C MET A 584 -0.56 -15.97 23.34
N ARG A 585 0.48 -15.69 24.12
CA ARG A 585 1.85 -15.58 23.57
C ARG A 585 2.36 -16.97 23.17
N PRO A 586 3.16 -17.07 22.08
CA PRO A 586 3.84 -18.32 21.75
C PRO A 586 4.68 -18.81 22.92
N SER A 587 4.69 -20.13 23.18
CA SER A 587 5.59 -20.72 24.17
C SER A 587 7.04 -20.50 23.72
N GLY A 588 7.92 -20.17 24.66
CA GLY A 588 9.36 -20.10 24.41
C GLY A 588 9.97 -21.47 24.09
N PRO A 589 11.30 -21.53 23.88
CA PRO A 589 11.99 -22.77 23.56
C PRO A 589 11.84 -23.81 24.67
N GLU A 590 12.06 -25.08 24.33
CA GLU A 590 12.14 -26.16 25.34
C GLU A 590 13.36 -25.97 26.22
N VAL A 591 13.18 -26.23 27.50
CA VAL A 591 14.25 -26.25 28.54
C VAL A 591 14.30 -27.63 29.20
N GLY A 592 15.32 -27.92 29.99
CA GLY A 592 15.51 -29.24 30.60
C GLY A 592 14.40 -29.62 31.58
N GLU A 593 13.97 -28.69 32.44
CA GLU A 593 12.94 -28.93 33.45
C GLU A 593 12.32 -27.60 33.89
N ILE A 594 11.02 -27.60 34.20
CA ILE A 594 10.32 -26.48 34.82
C ILE A 594 9.62 -26.98 36.07
N THR A 595 9.86 -26.30 37.20
CA THR A 595 9.22 -26.65 38.46
C THR A 595 8.74 -25.39 39.17
N ASP A 596 7.54 -25.48 39.75
CA ASP A 596 7.00 -24.42 40.60
C ASP A 596 7.31 -24.73 42.06
N GLY A 597 7.55 -23.69 42.85
CA GLY A 597 7.87 -23.81 44.25
C GLY A 597 7.50 -22.57 45.06
N VAL A 598 7.83 -22.61 46.34
CA VAL A 598 7.67 -21.47 47.23
C VAL A 598 9.01 -21.15 47.91
N LEU A 599 9.24 -19.87 48.11
CA LEU A 599 10.41 -19.36 48.85
C LEU A 599 9.98 -18.42 49.97
N GLN A 600 10.84 -18.22 50.96
CA GLN A 600 10.58 -17.28 52.05
C GLN A 600 10.82 -15.85 51.56
N GLY A 601 9.76 -15.06 51.44
CA GLY A 601 9.79 -13.62 51.17
C GLY A 601 10.05 -12.77 52.41
N ALA A 602 9.93 -11.47 52.27
CA ALA A 602 10.10 -10.54 53.37
C ALA A 602 8.96 -10.62 54.41
N ASP A 603 7.74 -10.90 53.91
CA ASP A 603 6.53 -11.02 54.72
C ASP A 603 5.66 -12.16 54.19
N GLY A 604 6.11 -13.42 54.51
CA GLY A 604 5.41 -14.62 54.08
C GLY A 604 6.06 -15.34 52.90
N GLU A 605 5.36 -16.36 52.41
CA GLU A 605 5.83 -17.19 51.29
C GLU A 605 5.55 -16.53 49.95
N LEU A 606 6.49 -16.60 49.00
CA LEU A 606 6.38 -16.18 47.64
C LEU A 606 6.44 -17.38 46.69
N GLN A 607 5.59 -17.42 45.70
CA GLN A 607 5.68 -18.41 44.64
C GLN A 607 6.83 -18.09 43.69
N TYR A 608 7.48 -19.13 43.15
CA TYR A 608 8.46 -18.99 42.09
C TYR A 608 8.31 -20.11 41.07
N ARG A 609 8.80 -19.86 39.84
CA ARG A 609 9.02 -20.87 38.82
C ARG A 609 10.50 -20.96 38.50
N LEU A 610 11.02 -22.19 38.54
CA LEU A 610 12.41 -22.54 38.22
C LEU A 610 12.44 -23.11 36.78
N TYR A 611 13.28 -22.55 35.96
CA TYR A 611 13.64 -23.06 34.65
C TYR A 611 15.05 -23.60 34.67
N ARG A 612 15.23 -24.88 34.34
CA ARG A 612 16.50 -25.59 34.38
C ARG A 612 17.01 -25.82 32.96
N PRO A 613 18.29 -25.54 32.68
CA PRO A 613 18.90 -25.91 31.40
C PRO A 613 18.87 -27.43 31.15
N ALA A 614 18.87 -27.83 29.86
CA ALA A 614 18.92 -29.24 29.46
C ALA A 614 20.31 -29.89 29.69
N THR A 615 21.33 -29.07 29.91
CA THR A 615 22.71 -29.55 30.17
C THR A 615 22.90 -29.98 31.64
N PRO A 616 23.86 -30.88 31.93
CA PRO A 616 24.19 -31.21 33.30
C PRO A 616 24.74 -30.02 34.10
N GLY A 617 24.26 -29.81 35.34
CA GLY A 617 24.71 -28.76 36.25
C GLY A 617 26.05 -29.05 36.96
N PRO A 618 26.48 -28.19 37.93
CA PRO A 618 25.73 -27.03 38.43
C PRO A 618 25.80 -25.80 37.50
N HIS A 619 24.75 -24.94 37.52
CA HIS A 619 24.61 -23.80 36.62
C HIS A 619 24.72 -22.44 37.34
N PRO A 620 25.10 -21.35 36.69
CA PRO A 620 24.82 -20.00 37.17
C PRO A 620 23.31 -19.81 37.43
N ILE A 621 22.96 -18.87 38.31
CA ILE A 621 21.57 -18.58 38.65
C ILE A 621 21.22 -17.13 38.27
N ALA A 622 20.02 -16.89 37.74
CA ALA A 622 19.43 -15.57 37.66
C ALA A 622 18.11 -15.53 38.42
N VAL A 623 18.01 -14.64 39.39
CA VAL A 623 16.74 -14.33 40.06
C VAL A 623 16.02 -13.29 39.19
N TYR A 624 14.88 -13.69 38.61
CA TYR A 624 14.13 -12.90 37.65
C TYR A 624 12.88 -12.32 38.30
N PHE A 625 12.63 -11.04 38.04
CA PHE A 625 11.44 -10.30 38.45
C PHE A 625 10.64 -9.87 37.23
N HIS A 626 9.37 -10.28 37.19
CA HIS A 626 8.49 -9.99 36.07
C HIS A 626 8.08 -8.50 35.96
N GLY A 627 7.67 -8.07 34.79
CA GLY A 627 7.09 -6.75 34.55
C GLY A 627 5.65 -6.64 35.06
N GLY A 628 5.05 -5.45 34.91
CA GLY A 628 3.62 -5.25 35.22
C GLY A 628 3.34 -4.07 36.16
N GLY A 629 4.21 -3.06 36.22
CA GLY A 629 3.97 -1.82 36.98
C GLY A 629 3.77 -2.03 38.47
N TRP A 630 4.32 -3.09 39.04
CA TRP A 630 4.14 -3.55 40.45
C TRP A 630 2.69 -3.90 40.83
N VAL A 631 1.76 -3.96 39.83
CA VAL A 631 0.34 -4.20 40.07
C VAL A 631 -0.12 -5.52 39.49
N PHE A 632 0.38 -5.91 38.31
CA PHE A 632 0.02 -7.14 37.61
C PHE A 632 1.24 -7.91 37.11
N GLY A 633 1.01 -9.04 36.50
CA GLY A 633 2.03 -10.04 36.17
C GLY A 633 2.12 -11.11 37.22
N SER A 634 2.89 -12.15 36.95
CA SER A 634 3.16 -13.27 37.87
C SER A 634 4.48 -13.95 37.52
N HIS A 635 4.92 -14.90 38.35
CA HIS A 635 6.09 -15.75 38.08
C HIS A 635 5.96 -16.57 36.78
N THR A 636 4.77 -16.59 36.15
CA THR A 636 4.50 -17.28 34.88
C THR A 636 4.25 -16.35 33.71
N SER A 637 4.02 -15.06 33.92
CA SER A 637 3.64 -14.14 32.85
C SER A 637 4.72 -13.94 31.79
N ASP A 638 5.99 -14.09 32.17
CA ASP A 638 7.15 -13.94 31.29
C ASP A 638 7.79 -15.31 30.95
N ASP A 639 7.00 -16.41 30.95
CA ASP A 639 7.46 -17.76 30.65
C ASP A 639 8.27 -17.87 29.34
N PRO A 640 7.86 -17.31 28.20
CA PRO A 640 8.67 -17.37 26.97
C PRO A 640 10.06 -16.73 27.15
N LEU A 641 10.13 -15.58 27.79
CA LEU A 641 11.38 -14.86 28.02
C LEU A 641 12.28 -15.61 28.99
N CYS A 642 11.73 -16.18 30.07
CA CYS A 642 12.48 -16.98 31.03
C CYS A 642 13.04 -18.25 30.38
N ARG A 643 12.31 -18.90 29.50
CA ARG A 643 12.78 -20.04 28.71
C ARG A 643 13.91 -19.65 27.76
N ASP A 644 13.77 -18.54 27.04
CA ASP A 644 14.82 -18.03 26.18
C ASP A 644 16.11 -17.72 26.94
N LEU A 645 16.00 -17.00 28.06
CA LEU A 645 17.14 -16.72 28.92
C LEU A 645 17.81 -18.01 29.42
N CYS A 646 17.02 -18.98 29.87
CA CYS A 646 17.53 -20.26 30.34
C CYS A 646 18.27 -21.03 29.25
N ALA A 647 17.62 -21.18 28.06
CA ALA A 647 18.17 -21.97 26.95
C ALA A 647 19.43 -21.34 26.36
N GLN A 648 19.43 -20.02 26.15
CA GLN A 648 20.53 -19.34 25.48
C GLN A 648 21.74 -19.06 26.38
N SER A 649 21.50 -18.79 27.65
CA SER A 649 22.61 -18.50 28.59
C SER A 649 23.08 -19.73 29.40
N ASN A 650 22.39 -20.85 29.29
CA ASN A 650 22.67 -22.06 30.11
C ASN A 650 22.65 -21.75 31.60
N THR A 651 21.68 -20.94 32.05
CA THR A 651 21.54 -20.42 33.41
C THR A 651 20.22 -20.89 34.02
N LEU A 652 20.20 -21.27 35.28
CA LEU A 652 18.96 -21.45 36.03
C LEU A 652 18.23 -20.12 36.17
N ILE A 653 16.99 -20.03 35.72
CA ILE A 653 16.17 -18.85 35.91
C ILE A 653 15.15 -19.13 37.01
N ILE A 654 15.08 -18.26 38.00
CA ILE A 654 14.11 -18.34 39.11
C ILE A 654 13.23 -17.11 39.01
N SER A 655 12.05 -17.25 38.40
CA SER A 655 11.05 -16.19 38.28
C SER A 655 10.24 -16.11 39.57
N VAL A 656 10.25 -14.95 40.21
CA VAL A 656 9.66 -14.74 41.54
C VAL A 656 8.40 -13.90 41.45
N ASN A 657 7.34 -14.35 42.15
CA ASN A 657 6.08 -13.63 42.28
C ASN A 657 6.13 -12.72 43.52
N TYR A 658 6.70 -11.53 43.38
CA TYR A 658 6.76 -10.55 44.45
C TYR A 658 5.39 -9.94 44.76
N ARG A 659 5.19 -9.42 45.98
CA ARG A 659 3.91 -8.78 46.37
C ARG A 659 3.61 -7.53 45.58
N HIS A 660 2.34 -7.38 45.19
CA HIS A 660 1.86 -6.33 44.32
C HIS A 660 1.09 -5.22 45.05
N ALA A 661 1.19 -4.01 44.53
CA ALA A 661 0.29 -2.93 44.87
C ALA A 661 -1.09 -3.16 44.22
N PRO A 662 -2.18 -2.60 44.77
CA PRO A 662 -2.25 -1.74 45.95
C PRO A 662 -2.24 -2.51 47.29
N GLU A 663 -2.36 -3.84 47.28
CA GLU A 663 -2.48 -4.65 48.49
C GLU A 663 -1.20 -4.60 49.32
N ALA A 664 -0.03 -4.57 48.68
CA ALA A 664 1.28 -4.43 49.28
C ALA A 664 2.05 -3.27 48.63
N PRO A 665 1.85 -2.02 49.09
CA PRO A 665 2.50 -0.86 48.51
C PRO A 665 4.03 -0.86 48.77
N PHE A 666 4.73 0.07 48.08
CA PHE A 666 6.14 0.28 48.33
C PHE A 666 6.43 0.36 49.86
N PRO A 667 7.47 -0.31 50.39
CA PRO A 667 8.59 -0.96 49.66
C PRO A 667 8.45 -2.49 49.46
N ALA A 668 7.28 -3.08 49.58
CA ALA A 668 7.06 -4.52 49.65
C ALA A 668 7.76 -5.31 48.53
N ALA A 669 7.64 -4.89 47.26
CA ALA A 669 8.26 -5.56 46.12
C ALA A 669 9.81 -5.56 46.22
N ALA A 670 10.41 -4.46 46.66
CA ALA A 670 11.85 -4.34 46.84
C ALA A 670 12.36 -5.24 47.98
N GLU A 671 11.62 -5.29 49.10
CA GLU A 671 11.93 -6.15 50.22
C GLU A 671 11.85 -7.64 49.86
N ASP A 672 10.82 -8.02 49.07
CA ASP A 672 10.66 -9.38 48.57
C ASP A 672 11.77 -9.75 47.59
N GLY A 673 12.18 -8.84 46.71
CA GLY A 673 13.28 -9.04 45.77
C GLY A 673 14.59 -9.36 46.54
N PHE A 674 14.88 -8.60 47.59
CA PHE A 674 16.06 -8.84 48.43
C PHE A 674 15.93 -10.12 49.27
N ALA A 675 14.76 -10.44 49.79
CA ALA A 675 14.51 -11.71 50.50
C ALA A 675 14.68 -12.91 49.56
N ALA A 676 14.14 -12.83 48.35
CA ALA A 676 14.30 -13.86 47.31
C ALA A 676 15.77 -14.10 46.95
N LEU A 677 16.57 -13.04 46.75
CA LEU A 677 18.01 -13.16 46.53
C LEU A 677 18.72 -13.90 47.67
N LYS A 678 18.45 -13.56 48.93
CA LYS A 678 19.03 -14.21 50.11
C LYS A 678 18.65 -15.68 50.19
N TRP A 679 17.37 -15.99 49.92
CA TRP A 679 16.89 -17.37 49.94
C TRP A 679 17.54 -18.20 48.83
N VAL A 680 17.59 -17.66 47.59
CA VAL A 680 18.23 -18.34 46.45
C VAL A 680 19.71 -18.60 46.72
N HIS A 681 20.43 -17.62 47.26
CA HIS A 681 21.84 -17.80 47.62
C HIS A 681 22.04 -18.94 48.66
N ALA A 682 21.22 -18.98 49.72
CA ALA A 682 21.27 -20.00 50.75
C ALA A 682 20.91 -21.40 50.24
N ASN A 683 20.06 -21.50 49.20
CA ASN A 683 19.56 -22.76 48.66
C ASN A 683 20.18 -23.12 47.29
N ALA A 684 21.17 -22.38 46.80
CA ALA A 684 21.75 -22.52 45.48
C ALA A 684 22.14 -23.96 45.12
N ALA A 685 22.84 -24.65 46.00
CA ALA A 685 23.27 -26.05 45.77
C ALA A 685 22.08 -27.02 45.66
N ALA A 686 21.04 -26.85 46.49
CA ALA A 686 19.82 -27.67 46.43
C ALA A 686 19.02 -27.42 45.11
N LEU A 687 19.09 -26.20 44.60
CA LEU A 687 18.50 -25.83 43.29
C LEU A 687 19.35 -26.30 42.10
N GLY A 688 20.56 -26.88 42.33
CA GLY A 688 21.48 -27.29 41.27
C GLY A 688 22.29 -26.15 40.67
N GLY A 689 22.45 -25.06 41.42
CA GLY A 689 23.15 -23.86 41.00
C GLY A 689 24.40 -23.51 41.80
N LEU A 690 25.11 -22.48 41.35
CA LEU A 690 26.36 -21.96 41.92
C LEU A 690 26.08 -20.68 42.71
N ALA A 691 26.26 -20.77 44.07
CA ALA A 691 26.00 -19.62 44.95
C ALA A 691 26.91 -18.41 44.69
N GLU A 692 28.10 -18.63 44.14
CA GLU A 692 29.05 -17.59 43.76
C GLU A 692 28.79 -16.99 42.38
N LYS A 693 27.78 -17.51 41.63
CA LYS A 693 27.41 -17.04 40.28
C LYS A 693 25.93 -16.72 40.21
N ILE A 694 25.49 -15.77 41.02
CA ILE A 694 24.11 -15.31 41.03
C ILE A 694 24.01 -13.94 40.35
N ALA A 695 23.10 -13.81 39.40
CA ALA A 695 22.69 -12.55 38.81
C ALA A 695 21.25 -12.19 39.22
N VAL A 696 20.87 -10.92 39.10
CA VAL A 696 19.49 -10.47 39.19
C VAL A 696 19.05 -9.96 37.84
N ALA A 697 17.83 -10.27 37.46
CA ALA A 697 17.28 -9.91 36.16
C ALA A 697 15.83 -9.43 36.31
N GLY A 698 15.36 -8.61 35.39
CA GLY A 698 13.95 -8.22 35.35
C GLY A 698 13.60 -7.28 34.21
N TRP A 699 12.32 -7.27 33.92
CA TRP A 699 11.75 -6.45 32.86
C TRP A 699 10.83 -5.35 33.44
N SER A 700 10.91 -4.12 32.93
CA SER A 700 10.06 -2.97 33.32
C SER A 700 10.13 -2.74 34.87
N ALA A 701 9.00 -2.81 35.58
CA ALA A 701 8.95 -2.74 37.03
C ALA A 701 9.84 -3.81 37.71
N GLY A 702 9.92 -5.03 37.16
CA GLY A 702 10.83 -6.09 37.63
C GLY A 702 12.28 -5.71 37.41
N GLY A 703 12.63 -4.97 36.38
CA GLY A 703 13.97 -4.40 36.19
C GLY A 703 14.35 -3.40 37.29
N ASN A 704 13.40 -2.60 37.75
CA ASN A 704 13.58 -1.74 38.94
C ASN A 704 13.79 -2.57 40.21
N VAL A 705 12.95 -3.58 40.46
CA VAL A 705 13.13 -4.50 41.60
C VAL A 705 14.50 -5.16 41.59
N ALA A 706 14.97 -5.60 40.40
CA ALA A 706 16.31 -6.19 40.25
C ALA A 706 17.42 -5.19 40.60
N ALA A 707 17.32 -3.96 40.13
CA ALA A 707 18.30 -2.90 40.43
C ALA A 707 18.33 -2.55 41.91
N VAL A 708 17.15 -2.37 42.53
CA VAL A 708 17.03 -2.08 43.96
C VAL A 708 17.54 -3.26 44.82
N THR A 709 17.22 -4.50 44.45
CA THR A 709 17.73 -5.71 45.09
C THR A 709 19.27 -5.73 45.09
N ALA A 710 19.90 -5.35 43.98
CA ALA A 710 21.37 -5.28 43.92
C ALA A 710 21.94 -4.18 44.82
N GLN A 711 21.28 -3.01 44.91
CA GLN A 711 21.69 -1.93 45.81
C GLN A 711 21.54 -2.34 47.26
N MET A 712 20.40 -2.94 47.65
CA MET A 712 20.19 -3.44 49.01
C MET A 712 21.22 -4.50 49.41
N SER A 713 21.57 -5.43 48.51
CA SER A 713 22.58 -6.43 48.75
C SER A 713 23.96 -5.81 49.00
N ARG A 714 24.37 -4.87 48.18
CA ARG A 714 25.62 -4.12 48.34
C ARG A 714 25.67 -3.37 49.66
N ASP A 715 24.62 -2.61 49.96
CA ASP A 715 24.59 -1.65 51.08
C ASP A 715 24.47 -2.35 52.44
N THR A 716 23.92 -3.56 52.48
CA THR A 716 23.77 -4.37 53.71
C THR A 716 24.81 -5.46 53.84
N GLY A 717 25.77 -5.61 52.91
CA GLY A 717 26.72 -6.71 52.89
C GLY A 717 26.07 -8.08 52.66
N GLY A 718 25.00 -8.12 51.84
CA GLY A 718 24.27 -9.33 51.46
C GLY A 718 25.01 -10.20 50.43
N PRO A 719 24.29 -11.14 49.78
CA PRO A 719 24.91 -12.03 48.79
C PRO A 719 25.56 -11.25 47.63
N GLN A 720 26.75 -11.72 47.24
CA GLN A 720 27.44 -11.10 46.09
C GLN A 720 26.70 -11.40 44.80
N ILE A 721 26.46 -10.35 43.98
CA ILE A 721 25.79 -10.44 42.68
C ILE A 721 26.85 -10.36 41.58
N SER A 722 26.86 -11.37 40.69
CA SER A 722 27.80 -11.46 39.56
C SER A 722 27.39 -10.60 38.33
N GLY A 723 26.12 -10.24 38.23
CA GLY A 723 25.61 -9.45 37.11
C GLY A 723 24.17 -8.97 37.30
N GLN A 724 23.81 -7.96 36.49
CA GLN A 724 22.44 -7.44 36.42
C GLN A 724 21.99 -7.42 34.96
N LEU A 725 20.80 -7.94 34.69
CA LEU A 725 20.15 -7.85 33.40
C LEU A 725 18.86 -7.02 33.56
N LEU A 726 18.92 -5.76 33.16
CA LEU A 726 17.83 -4.81 33.31
C LEU A 726 17.20 -4.55 31.94
N LEU A 727 16.02 -5.11 31.68
CA LEU A 727 15.29 -4.98 30.44
C LEU A 727 14.26 -3.84 30.58
N CYS A 728 14.51 -2.71 29.90
CA CYS A 728 13.65 -1.51 29.94
C CYS A 728 13.21 -1.14 31.38
N PRO A 729 14.13 -1.01 32.36
CA PRO A 729 13.75 -0.81 33.76
C PRO A 729 13.01 0.53 33.94
N VAL A 730 12.03 0.52 34.85
CA VAL A 730 11.44 1.79 35.30
C VAL A 730 12.45 2.47 36.23
N THR A 731 12.80 3.71 35.98
CA THR A 731 13.78 4.51 36.69
C THR A 731 13.13 5.55 37.60
#